data_986ecede69ad3b7fdb5d35925db773be
#
_entry.id   986ecede69ad3b7fdb5d35925db773be
#
_cell.length_a   1.000
_cell.length_b   1.000
_cell.length_c   1.000
_cell.angle_alpha   90.00
_cell.angle_beta   90.00
_cell.angle_gamma   90.00
#
_symmetry.space_group_name_H-M   'P 1'
#
loop_
_entity.id
_entity.type
_entity.pdbx_description
1 polymer ?
#
loop_
_entity_poly.entity_id
_entity_poly.type
_entity_poly.pdbx_seq_one_letter_code
_entity_poly.pdbx_strand_id
1 'polypeptide(L)'
;MKSAYNKEIWRAIRKGKKRFFSIMLITILGVGMLTGLRAACMDLRYSADQFYDRQGLYDISVVSTLGLTEKDVDALKALDGVADAVGVYSETVHAKVNDHEVSIAVCTLNDRGINQPYVLSGRLPESADETAVTTAFADETGCGIGDVIAVDTTDDEESSLLCSRFTVTGIVVDVQDVNNAKGATAFRSGQSEDDTVFILPEAADSDIYTQVCLTVDGAAELFCYSDAYEEKVAQVTDAIETQIKENREQARYVEVTDEAKEKLADAKAEAEESFAEAEQQLSDARAELDKGWQELSDGQEEFDAEKQQAEDGFAEARDEIAAGKQQIADGSAQLDAAEQQLSEGEAQVASGKQTLSAKEEETYAQLDAARAQLTESSKQAAETEAALEAQAQEVIQAYGEAWPAEAWDAYVQAAVEAYLPVARAVVAEQDASQAQAAVPGLVADSQSAFLEALQQPTADQLVQLAMGLGNVRATIQALGEAQAQLDTAEQTARQQFDAAWNELNEGEAQIIFGKSQIADKRAELENGSMALSEGEAQLAQKEQETAAQIKDGEENLAEGREKLLEGETEYADGKAEYEENLADFNETIAEEEQKIADIDMTQWYVQDRTSLSGYANVKSDAASIEAIGTVFPMVFFVVAILISLTTITRMVEEARGLIGTYKALGFTDREIRRKYLVYACAASVSGGILGNVCGFVLLPEIIFRIFDTMYLFPEYLLRFMPLLGCGAVSYTHLTLPTNREV
;
A
#
# COMPACT_ATOMS: atom_id res chain seq x y z
N MET A 1 -33.88 -22.90 -55.89
CA MET A 1 -34.45 -22.17 -54.74
C MET A 1 -33.42 -21.80 -53.69
N LYS A 2 -32.50 -22.65 -53.27
CA LYS A 2 -31.48 -22.36 -52.22
C LYS A 2 -30.58 -21.15 -52.53
N SER A 3 -30.20 -20.89 -53.77
CA SER A 3 -29.38 -19.72 -54.17
C SER A 3 -30.14 -18.37 -54.02
N ALA A 4 -31.42 -18.35 -54.35
CA ALA A 4 -32.25 -17.17 -54.22
C ALA A 4 -32.50 -16.80 -52.75
N TYR A 5 -32.70 -17.81 -51.88
CA TYR A 5 -32.86 -17.62 -50.46
C TYR A 5 -31.58 -17.10 -49.76
N ASN A 6 -30.42 -17.58 -50.19
CA ASN A 6 -29.15 -17.04 -49.69
C ASN A 6 -28.96 -15.56 -50.12
N LYS A 7 -29.36 -15.18 -51.34
CA LYS A 7 -29.37 -13.78 -51.77
C LYS A 7 -30.32 -12.90 -50.94
N GLU A 8 -31.43 -13.48 -50.49
CA GLU A 8 -32.42 -12.81 -49.64
C GLU A 8 -31.85 -12.54 -48.22
N ILE A 9 -31.03 -13.43 -47.70
CA ILE A 9 -30.34 -13.24 -46.41
C ILE A 9 -29.43 -11.98 -46.52
N TRP A 10 -28.62 -11.90 -47.58
CA TRP A 10 -27.75 -10.74 -47.81
C TRP A 10 -28.54 -9.42 -48.04
N ARG A 11 -29.69 -9.49 -48.69
CA ARG A 11 -30.59 -8.34 -48.84
C ARG A 11 -31.21 -7.91 -47.50
N ALA A 12 -31.53 -8.85 -46.62
CA ALA A 12 -32.02 -8.56 -45.29
C ALA A 12 -30.99 -7.79 -44.45
N ILE A 13 -29.71 -8.19 -44.54
CA ILE A 13 -28.61 -7.45 -43.89
C ILE A 13 -28.51 -6.01 -44.47
N ARG A 14 -28.60 -5.89 -45.79
CA ARG A 14 -28.48 -4.58 -46.45
C ARG A 14 -29.67 -3.65 -46.19
N LYS A 15 -30.87 -4.18 -46.03
CA LYS A 15 -32.09 -3.42 -45.68
C LYS A 15 -32.13 -3.07 -44.15
N GLY A 16 -31.61 -3.95 -43.30
CA GLY A 16 -31.57 -3.78 -41.86
C GLY A 16 -30.28 -3.15 -41.32
N LYS A 17 -29.55 -2.34 -42.09
CA LYS A 17 -28.23 -1.80 -41.73
C LYS A 17 -28.17 -1.22 -40.29
N LYS A 18 -29.13 -0.37 -39.92
CA LYS A 18 -29.11 0.27 -38.57
C LYS A 18 -29.14 -0.76 -37.46
N ARG A 19 -29.96 -1.80 -37.57
CA ARG A 19 -30.08 -2.88 -36.58
C ARG A 19 -28.85 -3.81 -36.62
N PHE A 20 -28.34 -4.11 -37.82
CA PHE A 20 -27.10 -4.88 -37.97
C PHE A 20 -25.92 -4.19 -37.29
N PHE A 21 -25.75 -2.89 -37.58
CA PHE A 21 -24.71 -2.09 -36.92
C PHE A 21 -24.93 -1.94 -35.45
N SER A 22 -26.17 -1.90 -34.93
CA SER A 22 -26.45 -1.83 -33.50
C SER A 22 -25.96 -3.10 -32.76
N ILE A 23 -26.30 -4.29 -33.31
CA ILE A 23 -25.83 -5.57 -32.75
C ILE A 23 -24.31 -5.68 -32.88
N MET A 24 -23.77 -5.35 -34.05
CA MET A 24 -22.35 -5.38 -34.30
C MET A 24 -21.58 -4.44 -33.36
N LEU A 25 -22.07 -3.20 -33.16
CA LEU A 25 -21.40 -2.20 -32.31
C LEU A 25 -21.36 -2.63 -30.86
N ILE A 26 -22.46 -3.15 -30.32
CA ILE A 26 -22.47 -3.63 -28.93
C ILE A 26 -21.56 -4.84 -28.75
N THR A 27 -21.46 -5.70 -29.77
CA THR A 27 -20.54 -6.84 -29.78
C THR A 27 -19.08 -6.36 -29.86
N ILE A 28 -18.82 -5.35 -30.71
CA ILE A 28 -17.48 -4.71 -30.75
C ILE A 28 -17.09 -4.17 -29.41
N LEU A 29 -18.00 -3.46 -28.73
CA LEU A 29 -17.75 -2.92 -27.40
C LEU A 29 -17.49 -4.03 -26.37
N GLY A 30 -18.37 -5.03 -26.30
CA GLY A 30 -18.23 -6.12 -25.33
C GLY A 30 -16.95 -6.94 -25.55
N VAL A 31 -16.68 -7.34 -26.78
CA VAL A 31 -15.46 -8.09 -27.15
C VAL A 31 -14.23 -7.21 -27.03
N GLY A 32 -14.28 -5.99 -27.54
CA GLY A 32 -13.16 -5.05 -27.49
C GLY A 32 -12.75 -4.72 -26.06
N MET A 33 -13.70 -4.46 -25.18
CA MET A 33 -13.39 -4.24 -23.77
C MET A 33 -12.83 -5.50 -23.09
N LEU A 34 -13.41 -6.68 -23.36
CA LEU A 34 -12.92 -7.92 -22.77
C LEU A 34 -11.48 -8.22 -23.20
N THR A 35 -11.24 -8.14 -24.52
CA THR A 35 -9.90 -8.45 -25.05
C THR A 35 -8.90 -7.35 -24.76
N GLY A 36 -9.32 -6.09 -24.86
CA GLY A 36 -8.42 -4.97 -24.70
C GLY A 36 -8.02 -4.70 -23.27
N LEU A 37 -8.95 -4.77 -22.31
CA LEU A 37 -8.59 -4.63 -20.90
C LEU A 37 -7.69 -5.77 -20.43
N ARG A 38 -8.00 -7.01 -20.81
CA ARG A 38 -7.15 -8.15 -20.49
C ARG A 38 -5.80 -8.09 -21.18
N ALA A 39 -5.77 -7.71 -22.45
CA ALA A 39 -4.53 -7.52 -23.19
C ALA A 39 -3.68 -6.45 -22.52
N ALA A 40 -4.25 -5.27 -22.24
CA ALA A 40 -3.52 -4.18 -21.61
C ALA A 40 -2.91 -4.55 -20.24
N CYS A 41 -3.64 -5.32 -19.41
CA CYS A 41 -3.09 -5.80 -18.16
C CYS A 41 -1.91 -6.75 -18.34
N MET A 42 -2.03 -7.68 -19.30
CA MET A 42 -0.95 -8.62 -19.59
C MET A 42 0.22 -7.93 -20.28
N ASP A 43 -0.07 -6.98 -21.17
CA ASP A 43 0.95 -6.22 -21.88
C ASP A 43 1.71 -5.29 -20.92
N LEU A 44 1.02 -4.67 -19.95
CA LEU A 44 1.66 -3.90 -18.89
C LEU A 44 2.61 -4.76 -18.07
N ARG A 45 2.10 -5.88 -17.52
CA ARG A 45 2.93 -6.80 -16.75
C ARG A 45 4.11 -7.33 -17.56
N TYR A 46 3.88 -7.63 -18.84
CA TYR A 46 4.93 -8.09 -19.72
C TYR A 46 5.96 -7.01 -20.05
N SER A 47 5.51 -5.77 -20.23
CA SER A 47 6.41 -4.65 -20.47
C SER A 47 7.28 -4.39 -19.23
N ALA A 48 6.68 -4.44 -18.05
CA ALA A 48 7.38 -4.35 -16.79
C ALA A 48 8.39 -5.49 -16.60
N ASP A 49 7.97 -6.73 -16.83
CA ASP A 49 8.81 -7.93 -16.79
C ASP A 49 10.05 -7.79 -17.69
N GLN A 50 9.83 -7.43 -18.96
CA GLN A 50 10.93 -7.22 -19.92
C GLN A 50 11.84 -6.04 -19.54
N PHE A 51 11.29 -5.01 -18.91
CA PHE A 51 12.09 -3.90 -18.41
C PHE A 51 12.95 -4.35 -17.23
N TYR A 52 12.36 -5.04 -16.26
CA TYR A 52 13.07 -5.56 -15.10
C TYR A 52 14.18 -6.54 -15.50
N ASP A 53 13.91 -7.45 -16.43
CA ASP A 53 14.91 -8.40 -16.92
C ASP A 53 16.07 -7.70 -17.63
N ARG A 54 15.79 -6.68 -18.45
CA ARG A 54 16.82 -5.92 -19.16
C ARG A 54 17.72 -5.12 -18.26
N GLN A 55 17.14 -4.58 -17.16
CA GLN A 55 17.88 -3.79 -16.18
C GLN A 55 18.42 -4.66 -15.03
N GLY A 56 18.17 -5.95 -15.05
CA GLY A 56 18.65 -6.87 -14.03
C GLY A 56 18.06 -6.60 -12.64
N LEU A 57 16.76 -6.25 -12.56
CA LEU A 57 16.15 -6.05 -11.24
C LEU A 57 16.38 -7.30 -10.39
N TYR A 58 16.84 -7.11 -9.15
CA TYR A 58 17.03 -8.20 -8.21
C TYR A 58 15.76 -9.02 -7.99
N ASP A 59 15.89 -10.32 -7.69
CA ASP A 59 14.76 -11.17 -7.30
C ASP A 59 14.54 -11.15 -5.78
N ILE A 60 15.64 -11.11 -5.03
CA ILE A 60 15.66 -11.06 -3.58
C ILE A 60 16.64 -9.97 -3.14
N SER A 61 16.27 -9.26 -2.13
CA SER A 61 17.11 -8.28 -1.45
C SER A 61 17.24 -8.63 0.01
N VAL A 62 18.44 -8.53 0.52
CA VAL A 62 18.72 -8.72 1.94
C VAL A 62 19.24 -7.39 2.49
N VAL A 63 18.56 -6.91 3.53
CA VAL A 63 18.96 -5.72 4.29
C VAL A 63 19.27 -6.16 5.72
N SER A 64 20.24 -5.55 6.35
CA SER A 64 20.67 -5.90 7.70
C SER A 64 20.67 -4.66 8.59
N THR A 65 20.31 -4.84 9.85
CA THR A 65 20.37 -3.76 10.86
C THR A 65 21.78 -3.31 11.19
N LEU A 66 22.77 -4.19 11.02
CA LEU A 66 24.19 -3.89 11.27
C LEU A 66 25.05 -3.89 10.00
N GLY A 67 24.38 -3.68 8.84
CA GLY A 67 25.03 -3.75 7.54
C GLY A 67 25.42 -5.19 7.14
N LEU A 68 25.90 -5.32 5.93
CA LEU A 68 26.30 -6.57 5.29
C LEU A 68 27.73 -6.45 4.81
N THR A 69 28.46 -7.55 4.78
CA THR A 69 29.86 -7.62 4.38
C THR A 69 30.04 -8.47 3.12
N GLU A 70 31.23 -8.43 2.52
CA GLU A 70 31.58 -9.31 1.39
C GLU A 70 31.40 -10.80 1.75
N LYS A 71 31.63 -11.17 3.04
CA LYS A 71 31.38 -12.54 3.52
C LYS A 71 29.90 -12.93 3.45
N ASP A 72 28.99 -11.95 3.59
CA ASP A 72 27.55 -12.16 3.46
C ASP A 72 27.17 -12.32 1.98
N VAL A 73 27.75 -11.51 1.11
CA VAL A 73 27.61 -11.63 -0.34
C VAL A 73 28.07 -13.01 -0.81
N ASP A 74 29.27 -13.44 -0.38
CA ASP A 74 29.81 -14.75 -0.71
C ASP A 74 28.95 -15.89 -0.20
N ALA A 75 28.44 -15.79 1.04
CA ALA A 75 27.57 -16.79 1.63
C ALA A 75 26.22 -16.90 0.89
N LEU A 76 25.65 -15.77 0.49
CA LEU A 76 24.41 -15.71 -0.29
C LEU A 76 24.63 -16.28 -1.70
N LYS A 77 25.73 -15.93 -2.33
CA LYS A 77 26.11 -16.42 -3.67
C LYS A 77 26.41 -17.92 -3.70
N ALA A 78 26.88 -18.47 -2.59
CA ALA A 78 27.16 -19.90 -2.49
C ALA A 78 25.91 -20.79 -2.31
N LEU A 79 24.73 -20.18 -2.06
CA LEU A 79 23.48 -20.93 -1.92
C LEU A 79 23.02 -21.52 -3.25
N ASP A 80 22.52 -22.74 -3.17
CA ASP A 80 21.92 -23.39 -4.33
C ASP A 80 20.65 -22.65 -4.79
N GLY A 81 20.61 -22.32 -6.06
CA GLY A 81 19.51 -21.54 -6.65
C GLY A 81 19.79 -20.03 -6.75
N VAL A 82 20.88 -19.51 -6.21
CA VAL A 82 21.34 -18.12 -6.43
C VAL A 82 22.20 -18.09 -7.69
N ALA A 83 21.86 -17.22 -8.63
CA ALA A 83 22.63 -17.04 -9.86
C ALA A 83 23.80 -16.08 -9.66
N ASP A 84 23.55 -14.93 -9.04
CA ASP A 84 24.57 -13.97 -8.64
C ASP A 84 24.07 -13.14 -7.44
N ALA A 85 25.01 -12.54 -6.72
CA ALA A 85 24.75 -11.64 -5.60
C ALA A 85 25.72 -10.48 -5.64
N VAL A 86 25.27 -9.30 -5.26
CA VAL A 86 26.08 -8.08 -5.21
C VAL A 86 25.70 -7.24 -4.00
N GLY A 87 26.71 -6.75 -3.29
CA GLY A 87 26.54 -5.74 -2.26
C GLY A 87 26.35 -4.36 -2.89
N VAL A 88 25.45 -3.59 -2.33
CA VAL A 88 25.17 -2.20 -2.70
C VAL A 88 25.33 -1.34 -1.46
N TYR A 89 26.09 -0.29 -1.58
CA TYR A 89 26.16 0.75 -0.58
C TYR A 89 25.17 1.86 -0.93
N SER A 90 24.41 2.30 0.05
CA SER A 90 23.53 3.46 -0.07
C SER A 90 23.59 4.28 1.20
N GLU A 91 23.71 5.58 1.06
CA GLU A 91 23.76 6.55 2.14
C GLU A 91 22.85 7.72 1.83
N THR A 92 22.09 8.17 2.82
CA THR A 92 21.29 9.39 2.68
C THR A 92 22.09 10.58 3.18
N VAL A 93 22.27 11.57 2.31
CA VAL A 93 23.05 12.78 2.61
C VAL A 93 22.31 14.04 2.22
N HIS A 94 22.65 15.14 2.89
CA HIS A 94 22.17 16.45 2.48
C HIS A 94 23.01 16.98 1.33
N ALA A 95 22.34 17.47 0.29
CA ALA A 95 22.99 18.00 -0.88
C ALA A 95 22.41 19.34 -1.32
N LYS A 96 23.24 20.13 -1.98
CA LYS A 96 22.85 21.42 -2.55
C LYS A 96 23.02 21.40 -4.06
N VAL A 97 21.92 21.70 -4.76
CA VAL A 97 21.86 21.76 -6.23
C VAL A 97 21.03 22.97 -6.65
N ASN A 98 21.56 23.82 -7.53
CA ASN A 98 20.84 24.96 -8.09
C ASN A 98 20.07 25.81 -7.05
N ASP A 99 20.69 26.10 -5.89
CA ASP A 99 20.10 26.78 -4.73
C ASP A 99 18.99 26.00 -3.97
N HIS A 100 18.73 24.74 -4.33
CA HIS A 100 17.87 23.83 -3.57
C HIS A 100 18.72 23.02 -2.59
N GLU A 101 18.26 22.90 -1.35
CA GLU A 101 18.78 21.96 -0.36
C GLU A 101 17.82 20.77 -0.33
N VAL A 102 18.35 19.58 -0.62
CA VAL A 102 17.59 18.35 -0.74
C VAL A 102 18.30 17.21 0.01
N SER A 103 17.54 16.27 0.53
CA SER A 103 18.05 15.01 0.99
C SER A 103 18.12 14.05 -0.19
N ILE A 104 19.26 13.39 -0.39
CA ILE A 104 19.47 12.47 -1.48
C ILE A 104 19.98 11.13 -0.97
N ALA A 105 19.47 10.05 -1.53
CA ALA A 105 20.03 8.72 -1.37
C ALA A 105 21.10 8.49 -2.43
N VAL A 106 22.35 8.43 -2.00
CA VAL A 106 23.48 8.12 -2.88
C VAL A 106 23.66 6.61 -2.93
N CYS A 107 23.48 6.00 -4.09
CA CYS A 107 23.58 4.56 -4.30
C CYS A 107 24.76 4.21 -5.20
N THR A 108 25.51 3.17 -4.84
CA THR A 108 26.59 2.67 -5.68
C THR A 108 26.08 1.80 -6.81
N LEU A 109 26.61 2.01 -8.01
CA LEU A 109 26.47 1.12 -9.15
C LEU A 109 27.28 -0.16 -8.95
N ASN A 110 26.98 -1.19 -9.71
CA ASN A 110 27.74 -2.43 -9.71
C ASN A 110 28.08 -2.88 -11.14
N ASP A 111 29.08 -3.74 -11.27
CA ASP A 111 29.54 -4.29 -12.54
C ASP A 111 28.85 -5.62 -12.93
N ARG A 112 27.96 -6.14 -12.07
CA ARG A 112 27.27 -7.42 -12.27
C ARG A 112 26.01 -7.31 -13.11
N GLY A 113 25.59 -6.08 -13.42
CA GLY A 113 24.37 -5.84 -14.20
C GLY A 113 23.07 -6.01 -13.40
N ILE A 114 23.15 -6.09 -12.07
CA ILE A 114 22.00 -6.13 -11.19
C ILE A 114 21.56 -4.68 -10.91
N ASN A 115 20.25 -4.40 -10.98
CA ASN A 115 19.63 -3.09 -10.73
C ASN A 115 20.24 -1.95 -11.55
N GLN A 116 20.55 -2.20 -12.81
CA GLN A 116 21.14 -1.16 -13.64
C GLN A 116 20.11 -0.07 -13.97
N PRO A 117 20.38 1.19 -13.64
CA PRO A 117 19.45 2.26 -13.99
C PRO A 117 19.34 2.43 -15.50
N TYR A 118 18.14 2.69 -15.98
CA TYR A 118 17.89 2.90 -17.41
C TYR A 118 18.23 4.33 -17.81
N VAL A 119 19.20 4.50 -18.71
CA VAL A 119 19.63 5.82 -19.16
C VAL A 119 18.62 6.42 -20.14
N LEU A 120 18.00 7.53 -19.74
CA LEU A 120 17.11 8.31 -20.60
C LEU A 120 17.88 9.33 -21.43
N SER A 121 18.87 9.98 -20.82
CA SER A 121 19.75 10.94 -21.50
C SER A 121 21.12 10.96 -20.87
N GLY A 122 22.14 11.26 -21.64
CA GLY A 122 23.53 11.25 -21.18
C GLY A 122 24.13 9.85 -21.09
N ARG A 123 24.86 9.57 -20.02
CA ARG A 123 25.53 8.29 -19.75
C ARG A 123 25.61 8.03 -18.24
N LEU A 124 25.90 6.82 -17.85
CA LEU A 124 26.28 6.49 -16.47
C LEU A 124 27.65 7.09 -16.12
N PRO A 125 27.94 7.27 -14.81
CA PRO A 125 29.24 7.73 -14.33
C PRO A 125 30.36 6.81 -14.82
N GLU A 126 31.51 7.39 -15.16
CA GLU A 126 32.73 6.70 -15.53
C GLU A 126 33.94 7.09 -14.63
N SER A 127 33.75 8.09 -13.75
CA SER A 127 34.74 8.51 -12.74
C SER A 127 34.06 8.77 -11.39
N ALA A 128 34.84 8.72 -10.31
CA ALA A 128 34.35 8.84 -8.94
C ALA A 128 33.68 10.19 -8.62
N ASP A 129 33.96 11.24 -9.39
CA ASP A 129 33.37 12.58 -9.26
C ASP A 129 32.12 12.80 -10.17
N GLU A 130 31.65 11.74 -10.80
CA GLU A 130 30.48 11.78 -11.66
C GLU A 130 29.27 11.06 -11.00
N THR A 131 28.06 11.51 -11.35
CA THR A 131 26.82 10.88 -10.89
C THR A 131 25.78 10.83 -12.00
N ALA A 132 24.86 9.87 -11.92
CA ALA A 132 23.62 9.86 -12.67
C ALA A 132 22.44 10.06 -11.71
N VAL A 133 21.51 10.90 -12.11
CA VAL A 133 20.37 11.29 -11.28
C VAL A 133 19.06 10.75 -11.81
N THR A 134 18.12 10.48 -10.92
CA THR A 134 16.77 10.08 -11.32
C THR A 134 16.02 11.21 -12.01
N THR A 135 15.00 10.86 -12.82
CA THR A 135 14.12 11.86 -13.43
C THR A 135 13.37 12.68 -12.39
N ALA A 136 13.01 12.09 -11.25
CA ALA A 136 12.34 12.76 -10.15
C ALA A 136 13.23 13.88 -9.61
N PHE A 137 14.47 13.56 -9.28
CA PHE A 137 15.47 14.52 -8.82
C PHE A 137 15.74 15.65 -9.84
N ALA A 138 15.98 15.28 -11.10
CA ALA A 138 16.23 16.25 -12.17
C ALA A 138 15.07 17.23 -12.37
N ASP A 139 13.87 16.73 -12.24
CA ASP A 139 12.63 17.49 -12.39
C ASP A 139 12.32 18.37 -11.18
N GLU A 140 12.65 17.93 -9.96
CA GLU A 140 12.42 18.68 -8.71
C GLU A 140 13.42 19.82 -8.55
N THR A 141 14.70 19.51 -8.73
CA THR A 141 15.79 20.47 -8.54
C THR A 141 16.06 21.33 -9.78
N GLY A 142 15.50 20.98 -10.94
CA GLY A 142 15.85 21.57 -12.21
C GLY A 142 17.28 21.22 -12.68
N CYS A 143 17.87 20.17 -12.11
CA CYS A 143 19.23 19.73 -12.40
C CYS A 143 19.32 19.09 -13.79
N GLY A 144 20.34 19.44 -14.54
CA GLY A 144 20.61 18.92 -15.87
C GLY A 144 22.00 18.31 -16.00
N ILE A 145 22.25 17.68 -17.13
CA ILE A 145 23.58 17.12 -17.44
C ILE A 145 24.62 18.23 -17.47
N GLY A 146 25.69 18.07 -16.68
CA GLY A 146 26.77 19.03 -16.51
C GLY A 146 26.65 19.89 -15.26
N ASP A 147 25.52 19.86 -14.55
CA ASP A 147 25.36 20.52 -13.26
C ASP A 147 26.13 19.76 -12.17
N VAL A 148 26.41 20.44 -11.06
CA VAL A 148 27.20 19.88 -9.96
C VAL A 148 26.34 19.79 -8.71
N ILE A 149 26.28 18.61 -8.14
CA ILE A 149 25.69 18.33 -6.83
C ILE A 149 26.79 18.50 -5.79
N ALA A 150 26.58 19.38 -4.82
CA ALA A 150 27.48 19.53 -3.68
C ALA A 150 26.84 18.82 -2.46
N VAL A 151 27.52 17.81 -1.97
CA VAL A 151 27.13 17.05 -0.79
C VAL A 151 27.74 17.71 0.44
N ASP A 152 26.93 17.92 1.46
CA ASP A 152 27.41 18.41 2.74
C ASP A 152 27.92 17.21 3.57
N THR A 153 29.22 17.08 3.64
CA THR A 153 29.89 16.03 4.43
C THR A 153 30.37 16.56 5.79
N THR A 154 30.01 17.80 6.15
CA THR A 154 30.53 18.46 7.36
C THR A 154 29.71 18.17 8.62
N ASP A 155 28.48 17.78 8.49
CA ASP A 155 27.59 17.47 9.63
C ASP A 155 27.57 15.98 10.00
N ASP A 156 27.99 15.07 9.09
CA ASP A 156 28.03 13.63 9.33
C ASP A 156 29.48 13.16 9.47
N GLU A 157 29.92 12.95 10.70
CA GLU A 157 31.25 12.35 11.02
C GLU A 157 31.38 10.90 10.49
N GLU A 158 30.33 10.32 9.94
CA GLU A 158 30.24 8.92 9.51
C GLU A 158 30.05 8.73 7.99
N SER A 159 30.02 9.81 7.19
CA SER A 159 29.85 9.64 5.74
C SER A 159 31.06 8.94 5.10
N SER A 160 30.78 7.88 4.36
CA SER A 160 31.82 7.14 3.61
C SER A 160 32.11 7.71 2.22
N LEU A 161 31.48 8.83 1.83
CA LEU A 161 31.70 9.43 0.52
C LEU A 161 33.07 10.09 0.42
N LEU A 162 33.83 9.68 -0.58
CA LEU A 162 35.18 10.24 -0.87
C LEU A 162 35.13 11.58 -1.61
N CYS A 163 33.99 11.89 -2.22
CA CYS A 163 33.77 13.12 -2.99
C CYS A 163 32.63 13.94 -2.41
N SER A 164 32.88 15.23 -2.16
CA SER A 164 31.83 16.19 -1.74
C SER A 164 31.13 16.88 -2.92
N ARG A 165 31.53 16.59 -4.16
CA ARG A 165 30.93 17.19 -5.36
C ARG A 165 30.89 16.18 -6.49
N PHE A 166 29.69 16.05 -7.09
CA PHE A 166 29.48 15.15 -8.19
C PHE A 166 28.95 15.90 -9.41
N THR A 167 29.51 15.63 -10.59
CA THR A 167 29.01 16.19 -11.85
C THR A 167 27.97 15.26 -12.46
N VAL A 168 26.81 15.78 -12.80
CA VAL A 168 25.73 15.00 -13.40
C VAL A 168 26.08 14.65 -14.85
N THR A 169 26.16 13.36 -15.15
CA THR A 169 26.47 12.83 -16.49
C THR A 169 25.31 12.20 -17.18
N GLY A 170 24.27 11.81 -16.44
CA GLY A 170 23.08 11.19 -16.99
C GLY A 170 21.83 11.42 -16.17
N ILE A 171 20.71 11.35 -16.86
CA ILE A 171 19.37 11.28 -16.25
C ILE A 171 18.83 9.88 -16.52
N VAL A 172 18.41 9.21 -15.46
CA VAL A 172 18.07 7.80 -15.47
C VAL A 172 16.70 7.51 -14.86
N VAL A 173 16.17 6.33 -15.15
CA VAL A 173 15.07 5.73 -14.39
C VAL A 173 15.68 4.66 -13.49
N ASP A 174 15.39 4.74 -12.20
CA ASP A 174 15.71 3.68 -11.26
C ASP A 174 14.77 2.48 -11.52
N VAL A 175 15.39 1.30 -11.73
CA VAL A 175 14.60 0.06 -11.93
C VAL A 175 13.87 -0.37 -10.66
N GLN A 176 14.35 0.01 -9.50
CA GLN A 176 13.72 -0.29 -8.21
C GLN A 176 12.50 0.61 -7.93
N ASP A 177 12.52 1.85 -8.45
CA ASP A 177 11.38 2.76 -8.36
C ASP A 177 10.96 3.29 -9.75
N VAL A 178 10.05 2.57 -10.35
CA VAL A 178 9.44 2.93 -11.63
C VAL A 178 8.22 3.84 -11.51
N ASN A 179 7.86 4.26 -10.30
CA ASN A 179 6.73 5.16 -10.10
C ASN A 179 7.06 6.57 -10.65
N ASN A 180 6.07 7.22 -11.24
CA ASN A 180 6.22 8.61 -11.65
C ASN A 180 5.86 9.52 -10.48
N ALA A 181 6.84 10.17 -9.89
CA ALA A 181 6.68 11.06 -8.74
C ALA A 181 5.71 12.22 -8.98
N LYS A 182 5.54 12.66 -10.23
CA LYS A 182 4.59 13.72 -10.64
C LYS A 182 3.24 13.15 -11.10
N GLY A 183 3.08 11.86 -11.16
CA GLY A 183 1.93 11.17 -11.74
C GLY A 183 0.80 10.91 -10.74
N ALA A 184 -0.20 10.18 -11.23
CA ALA A 184 -1.37 9.80 -10.43
C ALA A 184 -1.04 8.85 -9.26
N THR A 185 0.13 8.24 -9.26
CA THR A 185 0.65 7.36 -8.19
C THR A 185 1.46 8.07 -7.12
N ALA A 186 1.76 9.34 -7.30
CA ALA A 186 2.60 10.11 -6.38
C ALA A 186 2.16 10.03 -4.90
N PHE A 187 0.86 9.86 -4.66
CA PHE A 187 0.36 9.69 -3.29
C PHE A 187 0.33 8.23 -2.79
N ARG A 188 0.54 7.24 -3.69
CA ARG A 188 0.56 5.80 -3.36
C ARG A 188 1.96 5.26 -3.13
N SER A 189 2.95 5.82 -3.79
CA SER A 189 4.34 5.65 -3.43
C SER A 189 4.44 6.34 -2.07
N GLY A 190 4.57 5.58 -0.99
CA GLY A 190 5.10 6.16 0.24
C GLY A 190 6.31 6.93 -0.23
N GLN A 191 6.30 8.24 -0.06
CA GLN A 191 7.39 9.07 -0.52
C GLN A 191 8.68 8.42 -0.05
N SER A 192 9.50 7.95 -0.96
CA SER A 192 10.92 7.96 -0.72
C SER A 192 11.21 9.45 -0.59
N GLU A 193 11.42 9.89 0.63
CA GLU A 193 11.72 11.30 0.92
C GLU A 193 13.05 11.69 0.26
N ASP A 194 13.81 10.69 -0.20
CA ASP A 194 15.14 10.85 -0.73
C ASP A 194 15.17 10.57 -2.23
N ASP A 195 15.56 11.59 -2.97
CA ASP A 195 15.87 11.47 -4.39
C ASP A 195 17.15 10.64 -4.59
N THR A 196 17.09 9.61 -5.41
CA THR A 196 18.22 8.71 -5.62
C THR A 196 19.18 9.25 -6.67
N VAL A 197 20.47 9.20 -6.35
CA VAL A 197 21.56 9.45 -7.29
C VAL A 197 22.51 8.26 -7.31
N PHE A 198 23.12 7.99 -8.46
CA PHE A 198 23.95 6.81 -8.68
C PHE A 198 25.41 7.24 -8.88
N ILE A 199 26.31 6.65 -8.10
CA ILE A 199 27.76 6.86 -8.16
C ILE A 199 28.49 5.55 -8.44
N LEU A 200 29.77 5.64 -8.78
CA LEU A 200 30.63 4.46 -8.84
C LEU A 200 31.03 3.99 -7.44
N PRO A 201 31.26 2.68 -7.22
CA PRO A 201 31.72 2.15 -5.95
C PRO A 201 32.98 2.81 -5.43
N GLU A 202 33.86 3.25 -6.33
CA GLU A 202 35.14 3.93 -6.03
C GLU A 202 34.95 5.34 -5.43
N ALA A 203 33.73 5.85 -5.44
CA ALA A 203 33.40 7.15 -4.85
C ALA A 203 32.98 7.04 -3.37
N ALA A 204 32.87 5.84 -2.84
CA ALA A 204 32.57 5.56 -1.44
C ALA A 204 33.65 4.63 -0.86
N ASP A 205 34.10 4.92 0.38
CA ASP A 205 35.05 4.10 1.13
C ASP A 205 34.30 3.36 2.25
N SER A 206 33.55 2.34 1.86
CA SER A 206 32.80 1.51 2.81
C SER A 206 32.96 0.03 2.49
N ASP A 207 33.47 -0.73 3.47
CA ASP A 207 33.51 -2.19 3.43
C ASP A 207 32.15 -2.85 3.82
N ILE A 208 31.15 -2.00 4.11
CA ILE A 208 29.83 -2.44 4.59
C ILE A 208 28.79 -2.06 3.55
N TYR A 209 28.01 -3.05 3.14
CA TYR A 209 26.87 -2.86 2.25
C TYR A 209 25.59 -2.62 3.05
N THR A 210 24.77 -1.71 2.59
CA THR A 210 23.44 -1.46 3.17
C THR A 210 22.43 -2.50 2.69
N GLN A 211 22.67 -3.04 1.50
CA GLN A 211 21.79 -4.03 0.87
C GLN A 211 22.63 -5.03 0.05
N VAL A 212 22.22 -6.28 0.03
CA VAL A 212 22.70 -7.28 -0.92
C VAL A 212 21.55 -7.67 -1.84
N CYS A 213 21.76 -7.46 -3.13
CA CYS A 213 20.80 -7.78 -4.18
C CYS A 213 21.19 -9.09 -4.86
N LEU A 214 20.21 -10.00 -5.00
CA LEU A 214 20.43 -11.33 -5.56
C LEU A 214 19.54 -11.57 -6.77
N THR A 215 20.07 -12.35 -7.71
CA THR A 215 19.28 -12.95 -8.78
C THR A 215 19.17 -14.45 -8.57
N VAL A 216 17.98 -14.99 -8.84
CA VAL A 216 17.69 -16.43 -8.67
C VAL A 216 17.93 -17.15 -10.00
N ASP A 217 18.62 -18.28 -9.95
CA ASP A 217 18.96 -19.07 -11.14
C ASP A 217 17.71 -19.47 -11.94
N GLY A 218 17.66 -19.08 -13.21
CA GLY A 218 16.52 -19.31 -14.11
C GLY A 218 15.22 -18.60 -13.72
N ALA A 219 15.25 -17.60 -12.83
CA ALA A 219 14.10 -16.76 -12.54
C ALA A 219 13.79 -15.79 -13.69
N ALA A 220 14.82 -15.25 -14.34
CA ALA A 220 14.69 -14.37 -15.50
C ALA A 220 14.04 -15.03 -16.74
N GLU A 221 13.97 -16.37 -16.77
CA GLU A 221 13.26 -17.12 -17.82
C GLU A 221 11.74 -17.22 -17.52
N LEU A 222 11.34 -16.90 -16.33
CA LEU A 222 9.96 -16.97 -15.85
C LEU A 222 9.34 -15.59 -15.87
N PHE A 223 8.06 -15.53 -16.15
CA PHE A 223 7.31 -14.30 -16.05
C PHE A 223 7.22 -13.84 -14.58
N CYS A 224 7.75 -12.68 -14.23
CA CYS A 224 7.94 -12.23 -12.85
C CYS A 224 6.64 -12.13 -12.02
N TYR A 225 5.49 -12.05 -12.67
CA TYR A 225 4.17 -12.05 -12.01
C TYR A 225 3.48 -13.40 -12.05
N SER A 226 4.20 -14.50 -12.32
CA SER A 226 3.65 -15.87 -12.31
C SER A 226 3.88 -16.57 -10.99
N ASP A 227 2.97 -17.48 -10.65
CA ASP A 227 3.12 -18.36 -9.47
C ASP A 227 4.45 -19.16 -9.50
N ALA A 228 4.90 -19.55 -10.71
CA ALA A 228 6.14 -20.26 -10.89
C ALA A 228 7.39 -19.45 -10.53
N TYR A 229 7.35 -18.14 -10.83
CA TYR A 229 8.40 -17.22 -10.41
C TYR A 229 8.35 -17.03 -8.88
N GLU A 230 7.17 -16.75 -8.33
CA GLU A 230 6.99 -16.55 -6.89
C GLU A 230 7.43 -17.79 -6.10
N GLU A 231 7.06 -19.00 -6.56
CA GLU A 231 7.47 -20.26 -5.94
C GLU A 231 8.99 -20.45 -6.00
N LYS A 232 9.61 -20.11 -7.12
CA LYS A 232 11.05 -20.24 -7.30
C LYS A 232 11.83 -19.27 -6.41
N VAL A 233 11.40 -18.01 -6.34
CA VAL A 233 11.98 -17.01 -5.46
C VAL A 233 11.78 -17.39 -4.00
N ALA A 234 10.57 -17.83 -3.63
CA ALA A 234 10.26 -18.26 -2.27
C ALA A 234 11.15 -19.45 -1.81
N GLN A 235 11.48 -20.38 -2.69
CA GLN A 235 12.40 -21.49 -2.36
C GLN A 235 13.79 -20.99 -1.97
N VAL A 236 14.31 -19.98 -2.67
CA VAL A 236 15.61 -19.37 -2.33
C VAL A 236 15.51 -18.52 -1.08
N THR A 237 14.41 -17.76 -0.93
CA THR A 237 14.13 -17.00 0.30
C THR A 237 14.11 -17.92 1.52
N ASP A 238 13.37 -19.03 1.44
CA ASP A 238 13.31 -20.03 2.51
C ASP A 238 14.70 -20.65 2.79
N ALA A 239 15.51 -20.85 1.75
CA ALA A 239 16.88 -21.33 1.91
C ALA A 239 17.78 -20.32 2.62
N ILE A 240 17.67 -19.03 2.28
CA ILE A 240 18.38 -17.95 2.98
C ILE A 240 17.98 -17.96 4.46
N GLU A 241 16.69 -17.95 4.73
CA GLU A 241 16.15 -17.87 6.10
C GLU A 241 16.52 -19.07 6.97
N THR A 242 16.56 -20.28 6.37
CA THR A 242 16.77 -21.51 7.13
C THR A 242 18.22 -21.97 7.20
N GLN A 243 19.05 -21.65 6.19
CA GLN A 243 20.40 -22.22 6.09
C GLN A 243 21.49 -21.26 6.53
N ILE A 244 21.36 -19.96 6.23
CA ILE A 244 22.46 -19.03 6.44
C ILE A 244 22.12 -17.83 7.33
N LYS A 245 20.88 -17.38 7.34
CA LYS A 245 20.45 -16.16 8.05
C LYS A 245 20.94 -16.14 9.49
N GLU A 246 20.52 -17.11 10.30
CA GLU A 246 20.87 -17.15 11.72
C GLU A 246 22.37 -17.15 11.97
N ASN A 247 23.13 -17.92 11.16
CA ASN A 247 24.57 -18.01 11.29
C ASN A 247 25.26 -16.68 10.89
N ARG A 248 24.77 -16.03 9.86
CA ARG A 248 25.35 -14.76 9.38
C ARG A 248 24.98 -13.59 10.29
N GLU A 249 23.73 -13.55 10.76
CA GLU A 249 23.29 -12.58 11.77
C GLU A 249 24.16 -12.69 13.03
N GLN A 250 24.34 -13.91 13.53
CA GLN A 250 25.20 -14.16 14.69
C GLN A 250 26.65 -13.77 14.41
N ALA A 251 27.18 -14.13 13.24
CA ALA A 251 28.56 -13.81 12.88
C ALA A 251 28.79 -12.29 12.78
N ARG A 252 27.86 -11.56 12.17
CA ARG A 252 27.94 -10.11 12.06
C ARG A 252 27.81 -9.42 13.40
N TYR A 253 26.86 -9.85 14.21
CA TYR A 253 26.68 -9.36 15.57
C TYR A 253 27.98 -9.53 16.39
N VAL A 254 28.57 -10.72 16.33
CA VAL A 254 29.84 -10.98 17.01
C VAL A 254 30.96 -10.11 16.46
N GLU A 255 31.07 -9.99 15.12
CA GLU A 255 32.09 -9.15 14.47
C GLU A 255 31.98 -7.68 14.92
N VAL A 256 30.80 -7.08 14.83
CA VAL A 256 30.55 -5.69 15.23
C VAL A 256 30.79 -5.49 16.73
N THR A 257 30.26 -6.39 17.56
CA THR A 257 30.41 -6.27 19.00
C THR A 257 31.84 -6.55 19.46
N ASP A 258 32.56 -7.45 18.81
CA ASP A 258 33.95 -7.74 19.16
C ASP A 258 34.85 -6.63 18.66
N GLU A 259 34.64 -6.08 17.45
CA GLU A 259 35.37 -4.90 16.97
C GLU A 259 35.14 -3.67 17.86
N ALA A 260 33.86 -3.44 18.25
CA ALA A 260 33.54 -2.36 19.17
C ALA A 260 34.20 -2.55 20.55
N LYS A 261 34.19 -3.80 21.08
CA LYS A 261 34.87 -4.14 22.33
C LYS A 261 36.40 -4.01 22.23
N GLU A 262 36.98 -4.39 21.07
CA GLU A 262 38.40 -4.27 20.83
C GLU A 262 38.82 -2.78 20.79
N LYS A 263 38.10 -1.96 20.02
CA LYS A 263 38.30 -0.49 19.98
C LYS A 263 38.14 0.12 21.38
N LEU A 264 37.12 -0.33 22.13
CA LEU A 264 36.90 0.14 23.48
C LEU A 264 38.02 -0.33 24.44
N ALA A 265 38.49 -1.57 24.27
CA ALA A 265 39.59 -2.10 25.07
C ALA A 265 40.91 -1.37 24.78
N ASP A 266 41.19 -1.07 23.51
CA ASP A 266 42.37 -0.31 23.11
C ASP A 266 42.29 1.14 23.65
N ALA A 267 41.13 1.80 23.50
CA ALA A 267 40.92 3.13 24.07
C ALA A 267 41.03 3.13 25.60
N LYS A 268 40.52 2.06 26.28
CA LYS A 268 40.72 1.88 27.71
C LYS A 268 42.20 1.71 28.10
N ALA A 269 42.92 0.88 27.35
CA ALA A 269 44.32 0.64 27.64
C ALA A 269 45.17 1.90 27.44
N GLU A 270 44.94 2.66 26.37
CA GLU A 270 45.61 3.93 26.12
C GLU A 270 45.29 4.98 27.20
N ALA A 271 44.01 5.05 27.60
CA ALA A 271 43.62 5.94 28.68
C ALA A 271 44.14 5.50 30.05
N GLU A 272 44.13 4.18 30.36
CA GLU A 272 44.71 3.64 31.60
C GLU A 272 46.19 3.94 31.74
N GLU A 273 46.96 3.86 30.62
CA GLU A 273 48.38 4.23 30.61
C GLU A 273 48.54 5.74 30.88
N SER A 274 47.72 6.57 30.20
CA SER A 274 47.75 8.04 30.41
C SER A 274 47.35 8.43 31.86
N PHE A 275 46.29 7.76 32.40
CA PHE A 275 45.88 7.99 33.80
C PHE A 275 46.91 7.50 34.82
N ALA A 276 47.62 6.38 34.55
CA ALA A 276 48.68 5.89 35.40
C ALA A 276 49.87 6.85 35.44
N GLU A 277 50.26 7.45 34.33
CA GLU A 277 51.28 8.49 34.28
C GLU A 277 50.85 9.75 35.06
N ALA A 278 49.60 10.19 34.87
CA ALA A 278 49.05 11.33 35.61
C ALA A 278 48.94 11.06 37.10
N GLU A 279 48.51 9.86 37.49
CA GLU A 279 48.49 9.42 38.90
C GLU A 279 49.87 9.41 39.53
N GLN A 280 50.91 8.93 38.79
CA GLN A 280 52.27 8.96 39.30
C GLN A 280 52.78 10.40 39.48
N GLN A 281 52.50 11.30 38.52
CA GLN A 281 52.88 12.72 38.66
C GLN A 281 52.16 13.39 39.82
N LEU A 282 50.89 13.08 40.01
CA LEU A 282 50.10 13.57 41.17
C LEU A 282 50.67 13.02 42.48
N SER A 283 51.06 11.75 42.51
CA SER A 283 51.67 11.11 43.69
C SER A 283 52.98 11.77 44.08
N ASP A 284 53.85 12.05 43.10
CA ASP A 284 55.13 12.70 43.34
C ASP A 284 54.95 14.17 43.78
N ALA A 285 54.03 14.90 43.15
CA ALA A 285 53.67 16.26 43.55
C ALA A 285 53.07 16.31 44.96
N ARG A 286 52.24 15.32 45.31
CA ARG A 286 51.69 15.19 46.67
C ARG A 286 52.72 14.94 47.74
N ALA A 287 53.71 14.06 47.44
CA ALA A 287 54.80 13.80 48.35
C ALA A 287 55.67 15.05 48.64
N GLU A 288 55.83 15.88 47.63
CA GLU A 288 56.59 17.16 47.80
C GLU A 288 55.78 18.20 48.59
N LEU A 289 54.45 18.25 48.36
CA LEU A 289 53.52 19.09 49.10
C LEU A 289 53.37 18.68 50.57
N ASP A 290 53.22 17.34 50.83
CA ASP A 290 53.09 16.84 52.21
C ASP A 290 54.34 17.16 53.06
N LYS A 291 55.53 17.17 52.42
CA LYS A 291 56.78 17.58 53.07
C LYS A 291 56.78 19.09 53.34
N GLY A 292 56.31 19.91 52.43
CA GLY A 292 56.19 21.36 52.63
C GLY A 292 55.13 21.74 53.68
N TRP A 293 54.01 21.00 53.69
CA TRP A 293 52.94 21.19 54.69
C TRP A 293 53.35 20.83 56.09
N GLN A 294 54.22 19.84 56.26
CA GLN A 294 54.77 19.46 57.57
C GLN A 294 55.61 20.56 58.19
N GLU A 295 56.27 21.42 57.38
CA GLU A 295 56.99 22.61 57.78
C GLU A 295 56.12 23.84 58.10
N LEU A 296 54.88 23.82 57.58
CA LEU A 296 53.89 24.91 57.72
C LEU A 296 52.80 24.65 58.77
N SER A 297 52.81 23.48 59.42
CA SER A 297 51.71 22.98 60.26
C SER A 297 51.44 23.85 61.50
N ASP A 298 52.36 24.64 61.96
CA ASP A 298 52.23 25.44 63.20
C ASP A 298 51.46 26.77 63.06
N GLY A 299 51.20 27.20 61.80
CA GLY A 299 50.46 28.45 61.48
C GLY A 299 49.03 28.29 61.01
N GLN A 300 48.52 27.10 60.92
CA GLN A 300 47.34 26.74 60.12
C GLN A 300 46.01 26.53 60.88
N GLU A 301 46.00 26.56 62.23
CA GLU A 301 44.74 26.28 63.01
C GLU A 301 43.60 27.30 62.73
N GLU A 302 43.95 28.55 62.46
CA GLU A 302 42.97 29.58 62.16
C GLU A 302 42.37 29.49 60.76
N PHE A 303 43.21 29.06 59.81
CA PHE A 303 42.85 28.89 58.41
C PHE A 303 41.98 27.65 58.17
N ASP A 304 42.25 26.56 58.93
CA ASP A 304 41.42 25.36 58.81
C ASP A 304 39.95 25.58 59.21
N ALA A 305 39.70 26.54 60.16
CA ALA A 305 38.35 26.87 60.58
C ALA A 305 37.55 27.61 59.46
N GLU A 306 38.17 28.53 58.76
CA GLU A 306 37.52 29.24 57.63
C GLU A 306 37.30 28.32 56.44
N LYS A 307 38.26 27.41 56.20
CA LYS A 307 38.12 26.39 55.13
C LYS A 307 36.97 25.44 55.40
N GLN A 308 36.79 24.98 56.65
CA GLN A 308 35.68 24.12 57.01
C GLN A 308 34.32 24.80 56.82
N GLN A 309 34.22 26.10 57.12
CA GLN A 309 33.01 26.85 56.94
C GLN A 309 32.59 27.00 55.46
N ALA A 310 33.59 27.12 54.57
CA ALA A 310 33.35 27.16 53.14
C ALA A 310 32.87 25.79 52.57
N GLU A 311 33.50 24.69 53.06
CA GLU A 311 33.08 23.32 52.64
C GLU A 311 31.67 22.97 53.06
N ASP A 312 31.24 23.39 54.29
CA ASP A 312 29.87 23.20 54.77
C ASP A 312 28.84 23.94 53.92
N GLY A 313 29.14 25.19 53.50
CA GLY A 313 28.27 25.97 52.61
C GLY A 313 28.13 25.37 51.21
N PHE A 314 29.20 24.77 50.70
CA PHE A 314 29.16 24.07 49.38
C PHE A 314 28.43 22.73 49.46
N ALA A 315 28.48 22.04 50.62
CA ALA A 315 27.72 20.82 50.81
C ALA A 315 26.20 21.08 50.74
N GLU A 316 25.73 22.17 51.35
CA GLU A 316 24.32 22.55 51.33
C GLU A 316 23.85 22.84 49.88
N ALA A 317 24.66 23.57 49.13
CA ALA A 317 24.34 23.86 47.69
C ALA A 317 24.31 22.61 46.81
N ARG A 318 25.15 21.61 47.09
CA ARG A 318 25.14 20.32 46.40
C ARG A 318 23.87 19.52 46.67
N ASP A 319 23.40 19.58 47.95
CA ASP A 319 22.18 18.92 48.34
C ASP A 319 20.95 19.55 47.67
N GLU A 320 20.95 20.87 47.46
CA GLU A 320 19.89 21.54 46.71
C GLU A 320 19.87 21.09 45.23
N ILE A 321 21.06 20.99 44.62
CA ILE A 321 21.18 20.51 43.22
C ILE A 321 20.74 19.04 43.10
N ALA A 322 21.13 18.20 44.08
CA ALA A 322 20.72 16.81 44.11
C ALA A 322 19.18 16.64 44.22
N ALA A 323 18.56 17.49 45.07
CA ALA A 323 17.10 17.50 45.16
C ALA A 323 16.40 17.91 43.84
N GLY A 324 16.97 18.89 43.13
CA GLY A 324 16.46 19.28 41.83
C GLY A 324 16.55 18.16 40.78
N LYS A 325 17.65 17.42 40.80
CA LYS A 325 17.83 16.25 39.90
C LYS A 325 16.79 15.16 40.18
N GLN A 326 16.48 14.95 41.46
CA GLN A 326 15.44 14.00 41.85
C GLN A 326 14.05 14.41 41.29
N GLN A 327 13.73 15.71 41.35
CA GLN A 327 12.45 16.20 40.84
C GLN A 327 12.33 16.00 39.32
N ILE A 328 13.44 16.16 38.59
CA ILE A 328 13.47 15.90 37.13
C ILE A 328 13.29 14.41 36.86
N ALA A 329 13.94 13.55 37.65
CA ALA A 329 13.79 12.10 37.53
C ALA A 329 12.34 11.66 37.81
N ASP A 330 11.73 12.22 38.82
CA ASP A 330 10.32 11.95 39.14
C ASP A 330 9.37 12.46 38.05
N GLY A 331 9.66 13.65 37.51
CA GLY A 331 8.94 14.20 36.36
C GLY A 331 9.05 13.32 35.11
N SER A 332 10.25 12.82 34.84
CA SER A 332 10.50 11.90 33.71
C SER A 332 9.68 10.60 33.85
N ALA A 333 9.69 10.03 35.07
CA ALA A 333 8.92 8.81 35.33
C ALA A 333 7.39 9.02 35.16
N GLN A 334 6.90 10.22 35.52
CA GLN A 334 5.49 10.55 35.29
C GLN A 334 5.16 10.67 33.80
N LEU A 335 6.08 11.25 32.99
CA LEU A 335 5.90 11.34 31.55
C LEU A 335 5.95 9.96 30.87
N ASP A 336 6.84 9.09 31.34
CA ASP A 336 6.93 7.72 30.84
C ASP A 336 5.62 6.95 31.11
N ALA A 337 5.04 7.14 32.30
CA ALA A 337 3.74 6.57 32.63
C ALA A 337 2.60 7.12 31.76
N ALA A 338 2.63 8.43 31.48
CA ALA A 338 1.64 9.06 30.59
C ALA A 338 1.81 8.58 29.13
N GLU A 339 3.04 8.39 28.67
CA GLU A 339 3.33 7.84 27.34
C GLU A 339 2.82 6.40 27.21
N GLN A 340 2.98 5.61 28.27
CA GLN A 340 2.42 4.26 28.29
C GLN A 340 0.90 4.28 28.18
N GLN A 341 0.22 5.17 28.92
CA GLN A 341 -1.24 5.30 28.83
C GLN A 341 -1.70 5.70 27.42
N LEU A 342 -0.98 6.62 26.77
CA LEU A 342 -1.27 7.00 25.39
C LEU A 342 -1.03 5.85 24.42
N SER A 343 0.01 5.04 24.65
CA SER A 343 0.29 3.84 23.87
C SER A 343 -0.81 2.79 24.01
N GLU A 344 -1.34 2.61 25.22
CA GLU A 344 -2.49 1.74 25.46
C GLU A 344 -3.75 2.26 24.76
N GLY A 345 -3.96 3.58 24.80
CA GLY A 345 -5.04 4.23 24.03
C GLY A 345 -4.90 4.03 22.53
N GLU A 346 -3.69 4.16 22.02
CA GLU A 346 -3.39 3.93 20.59
C GLU A 346 -3.71 2.48 20.18
N ALA A 347 -3.35 1.51 21.03
CA ALA A 347 -3.69 0.11 20.80
C ALA A 347 -5.21 -0.12 20.83
N GLN A 348 -5.93 0.57 21.71
CA GLN A 348 -7.39 0.50 21.76
C GLN A 348 -8.04 1.07 20.49
N VAL A 349 -7.57 2.25 20.04
CA VAL A 349 -8.07 2.86 18.80
C VAL A 349 -7.74 1.96 17.59
N ALA A 350 -6.53 1.41 17.53
CA ALA A 350 -6.14 0.48 16.47
C ALA A 350 -7.01 -0.78 16.46
N SER A 351 -7.25 -1.36 17.65
CA SER A 351 -8.14 -2.50 17.81
C SER A 351 -9.59 -2.16 17.45
N GLY A 352 -10.03 -0.96 17.85
CA GLY A 352 -11.35 -0.44 17.48
C GLY A 352 -11.52 -0.32 15.97
N LYS A 353 -10.53 0.24 15.29
CA LYS A 353 -10.50 0.35 13.82
C LYS A 353 -10.57 -1.01 13.14
N GLN A 354 -9.80 -1.97 13.66
CA GLN A 354 -9.82 -3.33 13.12
C GLN A 354 -11.19 -4.02 13.32
N THR A 355 -11.77 -3.86 14.51
CA THR A 355 -13.09 -4.43 14.82
C THR A 355 -14.19 -3.78 13.98
N LEU A 356 -14.09 -2.45 13.80
CA LEU A 356 -15.04 -1.70 12.99
C LEU A 356 -14.97 -2.13 11.52
N SER A 357 -13.75 -2.25 10.99
CA SER A 357 -13.52 -2.71 9.61
C SER A 357 -14.08 -4.12 9.38
N ALA A 358 -13.85 -5.05 10.33
CA ALA A 358 -14.39 -6.40 10.23
C ALA A 358 -15.91 -6.41 10.27
N LYS A 359 -16.50 -5.56 11.12
CA LYS A 359 -17.94 -5.44 11.25
C LYS A 359 -18.59 -4.79 10.03
N GLU A 360 -17.89 -3.82 9.45
CA GLU A 360 -18.28 -3.17 8.20
C GLU A 360 -18.33 -4.19 7.06
N GLU A 361 -17.23 -4.96 6.91
CA GLU A 361 -17.14 -6.02 5.89
C GLU A 361 -18.22 -7.08 6.06
N GLU A 362 -18.45 -7.54 7.29
CA GLU A 362 -19.52 -8.49 7.59
C GLU A 362 -20.90 -7.94 7.24
N THR A 363 -21.14 -6.68 7.59
CA THR A 363 -22.46 -6.05 7.34
C THR A 363 -22.70 -5.90 5.83
N TYR A 364 -21.69 -5.42 5.08
CA TYR A 364 -21.84 -5.31 3.63
C TYR A 364 -21.95 -6.67 2.95
N ALA A 365 -21.24 -7.69 3.43
CA ALA A 365 -21.40 -9.04 2.92
C ALA A 365 -22.82 -9.60 3.13
N GLN A 366 -23.43 -9.28 4.28
CA GLN A 366 -24.83 -9.66 4.53
C GLN A 366 -25.82 -8.91 3.62
N LEU A 367 -25.58 -7.61 3.41
CA LEU A 367 -26.41 -6.81 2.50
C LEU A 367 -26.28 -7.27 1.05
N ASP A 368 -25.05 -7.60 0.61
CA ASP A 368 -24.80 -8.13 -0.72
C ASP A 368 -25.46 -9.51 -0.94
N ALA A 369 -25.40 -10.36 0.08
CA ALA A 369 -26.08 -11.65 0.04
C ALA A 369 -27.61 -11.50 -0.09
N ALA A 370 -28.18 -10.57 0.70
CA ALA A 370 -29.60 -10.26 0.61
C ALA A 370 -29.99 -9.67 -0.76
N ARG A 371 -29.14 -8.80 -1.32
CA ARG A 371 -29.32 -8.22 -2.66
C ARG A 371 -29.30 -9.29 -3.74
N ALA A 372 -28.36 -10.24 -3.65
CA ALA A 372 -28.25 -11.35 -4.59
C ALA A 372 -29.53 -12.23 -4.55
N GLN A 373 -30.01 -12.51 -3.34
CA GLN A 373 -31.23 -13.32 -3.14
C GLN A 373 -32.46 -12.62 -3.72
N LEU A 374 -32.63 -11.31 -3.45
CA LEU A 374 -33.75 -10.53 -3.99
C LEU A 374 -33.68 -10.45 -5.52
N THR A 375 -32.47 -10.29 -6.07
CA THR A 375 -32.24 -10.24 -7.53
C THR A 375 -32.65 -11.53 -8.21
N GLU A 376 -32.26 -12.67 -7.63
CA GLU A 376 -32.63 -13.97 -8.18
C GLU A 376 -34.13 -14.22 -8.04
N SER A 377 -34.72 -13.86 -6.90
CA SER A 377 -36.15 -13.97 -6.70
C SER A 377 -36.96 -13.09 -7.66
N SER A 378 -36.44 -11.88 -7.93
CA SER A 378 -37.08 -10.95 -8.88
C SER A 378 -37.03 -11.50 -10.31
N LYS A 379 -35.90 -12.11 -10.69
CA LYS A 379 -35.77 -12.76 -11.99
C LYS A 379 -36.73 -13.93 -12.15
N GLN A 380 -36.80 -14.81 -11.15
CA GLN A 380 -37.73 -15.94 -11.17
C GLN A 380 -39.20 -15.50 -11.25
N ALA A 381 -39.54 -14.44 -10.51
CA ALA A 381 -40.88 -13.88 -10.57
C ALA A 381 -41.20 -13.31 -11.97
N ALA A 382 -40.25 -12.57 -12.57
CA ALA A 382 -40.40 -12.02 -13.92
C ALA A 382 -40.53 -13.11 -15.00
N GLU A 383 -39.75 -14.19 -14.89
CA GLU A 383 -39.88 -15.34 -15.79
C GLU A 383 -41.25 -16.02 -15.66
N THR A 384 -41.75 -16.11 -14.43
CA THR A 384 -43.06 -16.71 -14.17
C THR A 384 -44.19 -15.81 -14.69
N GLU A 385 -44.05 -14.48 -14.54
CA GLU A 385 -45.01 -13.52 -15.12
C GLU A 385 -45.09 -13.70 -16.64
N ALA A 386 -43.93 -13.69 -17.32
CA ALA A 386 -43.86 -13.86 -18.77
C ALA A 386 -44.50 -15.16 -19.25
N ALA A 387 -44.33 -16.25 -18.49
CA ALA A 387 -44.94 -17.53 -18.80
C ALA A 387 -46.46 -17.48 -18.66
N LEU A 388 -46.96 -16.86 -17.59
CA LEU A 388 -48.40 -16.71 -17.36
C LEU A 388 -49.04 -15.73 -18.35
N GLU A 389 -48.36 -14.65 -18.71
CA GLU A 389 -48.80 -13.72 -19.74
C GLU A 389 -48.92 -14.39 -21.12
N ALA A 390 -47.95 -15.23 -21.47
CA ALA A 390 -47.97 -16.00 -22.70
C ALA A 390 -49.22 -16.95 -22.73
N GLN A 391 -49.50 -17.61 -21.62
CA GLN A 391 -50.69 -18.47 -21.47
C GLN A 391 -51.97 -17.63 -21.53
N ALA A 392 -51.99 -16.48 -20.90
CA ALA A 392 -53.12 -15.57 -20.98
C ALA A 392 -53.40 -15.11 -22.41
N GLN A 393 -52.37 -14.72 -23.13
CA GLN A 393 -52.48 -14.28 -24.52
C GLN A 393 -52.97 -15.39 -25.46
N GLU A 394 -52.59 -16.64 -25.26
CA GLU A 394 -53.07 -17.77 -26.04
C GLU A 394 -54.58 -17.92 -25.87
N VAL A 395 -55.09 -17.79 -24.64
CA VAL A 395 -56.51 -17.87 -24.34
C VAL A 395 -57.26 -16.63 -24.82
N ILE A 396 -56.71 -15.44 -24.61
CA ILE A 396 -57.27 -14.17 -25.11
C ILE A 396 -57.46 -14.23 -26.62
N GLN A 397 -56.52 -14.76 -27.38
CA GLN A 397 -56.62 -14.94 -28.84
C GLN A 397 -57.77 -15.89 -29.22
N ALA A 398 -58.05 -16.92 -28.41
CA ALA A 398 -59.15 -17.85 -28.66
C ALA A 398 -60.51 -17.18 -28.52
N TYR A 399 -60.62 -16.14 -27.71
CA TYR A 399 -61.88 -15.37 -27.51
C TYR A 399 -62.07 -14.25 -28.52
N GLY A 400 -60.99 -13.75 -29.17
CA GLY A 400 -61.01 -12.71 -30.19
C GLY A 400 -61.73 -11.43 -29.76
N GLU A 401 -62.67 -10.90 -30.57
CA GLU A 401 -63.42 -9.68 -30.26
C GLU A 401 -64.39 -9.80 -29.07
N ALA A 402 -64.67 -11.01 -28.59
CA ALA A 402 -65.53 -11.26 -27.43
C ALA A 402 -64.75 -11.17 -26.10
N TRP A 403 -63.47 -10.88 -26.13
CA TRP A 403 -62.66 -10.81 -24.92
C TRP A 403 -63.00 -9.56 -24.08
N PRO A 404 -63.39 -9.69 -22.82
CA PRO A 404 -63.70 -8.55 -21.94
C PRO A 404 -62.42 -7.97 -21.29
N ALA A 405 -61.59 -7.31 -22.07
CA ALA A 405 -60.25 -6.85 -21.67
C ALA A 405 -60.27 -5.97 -20.38
N GLU A 406 -61.21 -5.01 -20.33
CA GLU A 406 -61.30 -4.13 -19.15
C GLU A 406 -61.66 -4.87 -17.86
N ALA A 407 -62.55 -5.88 -17.94
CA ALA A 407 -62.90 -6.68 -16.78
C ALA A 407 -61.80 -7.67 -16.39
N TRP A 408 -61.02 -8.18 -17.36
CA TRP A 408 -59.86 -8.99 -17.09
C TRP A 408 -58.76 -8.18 -16.39
N ASP A 409 -58.42 -7.01 -16.93
CA ASP A 409 -57.41 -6.15 -16.35
C ASP A 409 -57.79 -5.70 -14.93
N ALA A 410 -59.07 -5.36 -14.72
CA ALA A 410 -59.60 -5.03 -13.41
C ALA A 410 -59.49 -6.22 -12.43
N TYR A 411 -59.75 -7.44 -12.91
CA TYR A 411 -59.64 -8.64 -12.08
C TYR A 411 -58.20 -8.99 -11.74
N VAL A 412 -57.30 -8.93 -12.74
CA VAL A 412 -55.86 -9.12 -12.49
C VAL A 412 -55.35 -8.07 -11.51
N GLN A 413 -55.76 -6.79 -11.69
CA GLN A 413 -55.33 -5.72 -10.79
C GLN A 413 -55.89 -5.94 -9.35
N ALA A 414 -57.12 -6.34 -9.20
CA ALA A 414 -57.66 -6.69 -7.91
C ALA A 414 -56.94 -7.89 -7.26
N ALA A 415 -56.50 -8.85 -8.08
CA ALA A 415 -55.69 -9.96 -7.61
C ALA A 415 -54.30 -9.47 -7.17
N VAL A 416 -53.65 -8.54 -7.88
CA VAL A 416 -52.38 -7.91 -7.44
C VAL A 416 -52.55 -7.28 -6.07
N GLU A 417 -53.59 -6.45 -5.89
CA GLU A 417 -53.87 -5.75 -4.63
C GLU A 417 -54.14 -6.73 -3.48
N ALA A 418 -54.90 -7.80 -3.77
CA ALA A 418 -55.21 -8.85 -2.79
C ALA A 418 -54.02 -9.70 -2.40
N TYR A 419 -53.12 -10.00 -3.36
CA TYR A 419 -51.90 -10.78 -3.09
C TYR A 419 -50.75 -9.95 -2.54
N LEU A 420 -50.75 -8.64 -2.66
CA LEU A 420 -49.65 -7.80 -2.22
C LEU A 420 -49.32 -7.97 -0.72
N PRO A 421 -50.28 -8.05 0.21
CA PRO A 421 -49.98 -8.37 1.61
C PRO A 421 -49.35 -9.76 1.80
N VAL A 422 -49.79 -10.75 1.00
CA VAL A 422 -49.19 -12.11 0.98
C VAL A 422 -47.74 -12.04 0.51
N ALA A 423 -47.52 -11.41 -0.62
CA ALA A 423 -46.22 -11.26 -1.22
C ALA A 423 -45.23 -10.52 -0.29
N ARG A 424 -45.67 -9.45 0.35
CA ARG A 424 -44.89 -8.72 1.35
C ARG A 424 -44.50 -9.59 2.54
N ALA A 425 -45.48 -10.40 3.06
CA ALA A 425 -45.19 -11.31 4.15
C ALA A 425 -44.21 -12.41 3.73
N VAL A 426 -44.37 -12.98 2.54
CA VAL A 426 -43.45 -14.00 2.01
C VAL A 426 -42.06 -13.44 1.78
N VAL A 427 -41.95 -12.27 1.19
CA VAL A 427 -40.64 -11.60 0.97
C VAL A 427 -39.94 -11.23 2.29
N ALA A 428 -40.75 -10.92 3.32
CA ALA A 428 -40.22 -10.65 4.66
C ALA A 428 -40.07 -11.91 5.54
N GLU A 429 -40.20 -13.11 4.98
CA GLU A 429 -40.16 -14.39 5.69
C GLU A 429 -41.14 -14.48 6.88
N GLN A 430 -42.28 -13.79 6.76
CA GLN A 430 -43.36 -13.78 7.77
C GLN A 430 -44.49 -14.75 7.41
N ASP A 431 -45.29 -15.09 8.39
CA ASP A 431 -46.50 -15.92 8.17
C ASP A 431 -47.53 -15.19 7.32
N ALA A 432 -47.69 -15.61 6.09
CA ALA A 432 -48.63 -15.09 5.12
C ALA A 432 -50.05 -15.74 5.19
N SER A 433 -50.27 -16.71 6.09
CA SER A 433 -51.46 -17.58 6.10
C SER A 433 -52.76 -16.78 6.21
N GLN A 434 -52.80 -15.74 7.04
CA GLN A 434 -54.01 -14.91 7.21
C GLN A 434 -54.30 -14.05 5.98
N ALA A 435 -53.23 -13.45 5.39
CA ALA A 435 -53.35 -12.66 4.17
C ALA A 435 -53.80 -13.58 3.00
N GLN A 436 -53.20 -14.76 2.88
CA GLN A 436 -53.52 -15.75 1.85
C GLN A 436 -54.96 -16.23 1.95
N ALA A 437 -55.47 -16.44 3.15
CA ALA A 437 -56.88 -16.85 3.37
C ALA A 437 -57.88 -15.74 3.01
N ALA A 438 -57.49 -14.48 3.03
CA ALA A 438 -58.36 -13.35 2.69
C ALA A 438 -58.47 -13.11 1.16
N VAL A 439 -57.50 -13.56 0.39
CA VAL A 439 -57.40 -13.30 -1.08
C VAL A 439 -58.70 -13.63 -1.83
N PRO A 440 -59.35 -14.81 -1.65
CA PRO A 440 -60.59 -15.14 -2.39
C PRO A 440 -61.75 -14.16 -2.11
N GLY A 441 -61.80 -13.64 -0.88
CA GLY A 441 -62.83 -12.67 -0.50
C GLY A 441 -62.59 -11.28 -1.10
N LEU A 442 -61.32 -10.87 -1.18
CA LEU A 442 -60.91 -9.54 -1.69
C LEU A 442 -61.11 -9.40 -3.21
N VAL A 443 -61.01 -10.52 -3.95
CA VAL A 443 -61.14 -10.52 -5.42
C VAL A 443 -62.55 -10.92 -5.90
N ALA A 444 -63.46 -11.31 -4.99
CA ALA A 444 -64.78 -11.91 -5.31
C ALA A 444 -65.63 -11.04 -6.23
N ASP A 445 -65.69 -9.74 -5.97
CA ASP A 445 -66.48 -8.79 -6.78
C ASP A 445 -65.85 -8.62 -8.19
N SER A 446 -64.54 -8.45 -8.30
CA SER A 446 -63.83 -8.32 -9.58
C SER A 446 -63.87 -9.64 -10.37
N GLN A 447 -63.76 -10.79 -9.70
CA GLN A 447 -63.94 -12.11 -10.30
C GLN A 447 -65.38 -12.28 -10.84
N SER A 448 -66.33 -11.89 -10.06
CA SER A 448 -67.75 -11.96 -10.48
C SER A 448 -68.05 -11.06 -11.68
N ALA A 449 -67.49 -9.82 -11.68
CA ALA A 449 -67.60 -8.89 -12.79
C ALA A 449 -66.90 -9.41 -14.05
N PHE A 450 -65.77 -10.04 -13.91
CA PHE A 450 -65.03 -10.64 -15.03
C PHE A 450 -65.80 -11.84 -15.63
N LEU A 451 -66.34 -12.75 -14.78
CA LEU A 451 -67.08 -13.90 -15.21
C LEU A 451 -68.40 -13.48 -15.86
N GLU A 452 -69.10 -12.43 -15.36
CA GLU A 452 -70.26 -11.84 -15.95
C GLU A 452 -69.95 -11.21 -17.32
N ALA A 453 -68.87 -10.46 -17.44
CA ALA A 453 -68.43 -9.87 -18.70
C ALA A 453 -68.08 -10.94 -19.74
N LEU A 454 -67.55 -12.08 -19.30
CA LEU A 454 -67.15 -13.23 -20.13
C LEU A 454 -68.40 -14.03 -20.57
N GLN A 455 -69.59 -13.78 -19.95
CA GLN A 455 -70.83 -14.52 -20.15
C GLN A 455 -70.74 -16.04 -19.86
N GLN A 456 -69.80 -16.43 -19.05
CA GLN A 456 -69.54 -17.80 -18.60
C GLN A 456 -69.49 -17.85 -17.06
N PRO A 457 -70.40 -18.58 -16.40
CA PRO A 457 -70.47 -18.62 -14.94
C PRO A 457 -69.35 -19.42 -14.30
N THR A 458 -68.59 -20.18 -15.10
CA THR A 458 -67.41 -20.95 -14.64
C THR A 458 -66.35 -20.95 -15.71
N ALA A 459 -65.24 -20.26 -15.45
CA ALA A 459 -64.03 -20.23 -16.28
C ALA A 459 -62.82 -20.43 -15.37
N ASP A 460 -62.80 -21.57 -14.69
CA ASP A 460 -61.79 -21.87 -13.63
C ASP A 460 -60.34 -21.68 -14.09
N GLN A 461 -60.09 -22.01 -15.35
CA GLN A 461 -58.72 -21.86 -15.91
C GLN A 461 -58.30 -20.39 -16.06
N LEU A 462 -59.23 -19.53 -16.47
CA LEU A 462 -59.00 -18.09 -16.59
C LEU A 462 -58.92 -17.41 -15.23
N VAL A 463 -59.77 -17.83 -14.30
CA VAL A 463 -59.71 -17.37 -12.91
C VAL A 463 -58.37 -17.72 -12.28
N GLN A 464 -57.90 -18.96 -12.47
CA GLN A 464 -56.59 -19.38 -11.98
C GLN A 464 -55.43 -18.59 -12.63
N LEU A 465 -55.57 -18.31 -13.93
CA LEU A 465 -54.54 -17.57 -14.65
C LEU A 465 -54.46 -16.10 -14.21
N ALA A 466 -55.60 -15.44 -14.04
CA ALA A 466 -55.69 -14.08 -13.50
C ALA A 466 -55.12 -14.00 -12.07
N MET A 467 -55.51 -14.96 -11.23
CA MET A 467 -55.02 -15.07 -9.87
C MET A 467 -53.51 -15.34 -9.85
N GLY A 468 -53.01 -16.21 -10.76
CA GLY A 468 -51.59 -16.47 -10.94
C GLY A 468 -50.81 -15.21 -11.37
N LEU A 469 -51.29 -14.50 -12.37
CA LEU A 469 -50.73 -13.22 -12.81
C LEU A 469 -50.73 -12.17 -11.69
N GLY A 470 -51.87 -12.05 -10.98
CA GLY A 470 -51.99 -11.15 -9.83
C GLY A 470 -50.98 -11.46 -8.74
N ASN A 471 -50.84 -12.74 -8.40
CA ASN A 471 -49.87 -13.18 -7.40
C ASN A 471 -48.43 -12.87 -7.79
N VAL A 472 -48.02 -13.17 -9.03
CA VAL A 472 -46.67 -12.94 -9.50
C VAL A 472 -46.34 -11.44 -9.61
N ARG A 473 -47.31 -10.65 -10.11
CA ARG A 473 -47.14 -9.18 -10.16
C ARG A 473 -47.05 -8.55 -8.76
N ALA A 474 -47.88 -9.03 -7.83
CA ALA A 474 -47.78 -8.64 -6.44
C ALA A 474 -46.41 -9.03 -5.84
N THR A 475 -45.90 -10.21 -6.21
CA THR A 475 -44.55 -10.64 -5.78
C THR A 475 -43.47 -9.76 -6.35
N ILE A 476 -43.52 -9.40 -7.63
CA ILE A 476 -42.58 -8.47 -8.25
C ILE A 476 -42.59 -7.10 -7.55
N GLN A 477 -43.82 -6.62 -7.24
CA GLN A 477 -43.97 -5.36 -6.52
C GLN A 477 -43.35 -5.45 -5.10
N ALA A 478 -43.66 -6.51 -4.36
CA ALA A 478 -43.11 -6.73 -3.01
C ALA A 478 -41.61 -6.86 -3.00
N LEU A 479 -41.03 -7.52 -4.01
CA LEU A 479 -39.57 -7.63 -4.19
C LEU A 479 -38.95 -6.27 -4.48
N GLY A 480 -39.62 -5.42 -5.28
CA GLY A 480 -39.16 -4.05 -5.53
C GLY A 480 -39.15 -3.19 -4.26
N GLU A 481 -40.21 -3.35 -3.42
CA GLU A 481 -40.26 -2.67 -2.11
C GLU A 481 -39.15 -3.17 -1.16
N ALA A 482 -38.91 -4.47 -1.13
CA ALA A 482 -37.83 -5.06 -0.32
C ALA A 482 -36.46 -4.58 -0.80
N GLN A 483 -36.25 -4.43 -2.11
CA GLN A 483 -35.02 -3.86 -2.66
C GLN A 483 -34.81 -2.42 -2.17
N ALA A 484 -35.87 -1.60 -2.19
CA ALA A 484 -35.77 -0.22 -1.70
C ALA A 484 -35.48 -0.15 -0.19
N GLN A 485 -36.00 -1.11 0.59
CA GLN A 485 -35.69 -1.23 2.02
C GLN A 485 -34.21 -1.62 2.23
N LEU A 486 -33.71 -2.54 1.42
CA LEU A 486 -32.30 -2.96 1.47
C LEU A 486 -31.36 -1.80 1.13
N ASP A 487 -31.68 -1.02 0.10
CA ASP A 487 -30.91 0.17 -0.28
C ASP A 487 -30.90 1.22 0.86
N THR A 488 -32.04 1.35 1.57
CA THR A 488 -32.13 2.22 2.76
C THR A 488 -31.28 1.69 3.91
N ALA A 489 -31.28 0.37 4.11
CA ALA A 489 -30.48 -0.28 5.14
C ALA A 489 -28.98 -0.10 4.86
N GLU A 490 -28.57 -0.23 3.59
CA GLU A 490 -27.19 0.02 3.17
C GLU A 490 -26.77 1.46 3.45
N GLN A 491 -27.63 2.43 3.09
CA GLN A 491 -27.35 3.83 3.37
C GLN A 491 -27.24 4.11 4.88
N THR A 492 -28.09 3.48 5.67
CA THR A 492 -28.06 3.62 7.13
C THR A 492 -26.79 3.01 7.72
N ALA A 493 -26.43 1.81 7.26
CA ALA A 493 -25.17 1.15 7.67
C ALA A 493 -23.96 2.03 7.35
N ARG A 494 -23.93 2.61 6.15
CA ARG A 494 -22.84 3.51 5.74
C ARG A 494 -22.72 4.71 6.69
N GLN A 495 -23.87 5.35 6.99
CA GLN A 495 -23.84 6.50 7.91
C GLN A 495 -23.36 6.13 9.31
N GLN A 496 -23.75 4.94 9.79
CA GLN A 496 -23.31 4.46 11.11
C GLN A 496 -21.82 4.14 11.13
N PHE A 497 -21.29 3.52 10.08
CA PHE A 497 -19.88 3.25 9.97
C PHE A 497 -19.05 4.52 9.82
N ASP A 498 -19.51 5.47 8.98
CA ASP A 498 -18.85 6.77 8.84
C ASP A 498 -18.78 7.53 10.18
N ALA A 499 -19.87 7.49 10.96
CA ALA A 499 -19.88 8.11 12.29
C ALA A 499 -18.90 7.43 13.25
N ALA A 500 -18.86 6.09 13.27
CA ALA A 500 -17.95 5.34 14.12
C ALA A 500 -16.48 5.50 13.70
N TRP A 501 -16.21 5.59 12.41
CA TRP A 501 -14.88 5.91 11.89
C TRP A 501 -14.42 7.31 12.31
N ASN A 502 -15.34 8.29 12.30
CA ASN A 502 -15.03 9.64 12.75
C ASN A 502 -14.69 9.67 14.24
N GLU A 503 -15.46 8.95 15.08
CA GLU A 503 -15.17 8.86 16.52
C GLU A 503 -13.79 8.26 16.81
N LEU A 504 -13.43 7.19 16.10
CA LEU A 504 -12.11 6.57 16.23
C LEU A 504 -10.97 7.49 15.72
N ASN A 505 -11.22 8.26 14.67
CA ASN A 505 -10.25 9.22 14.15
C ASN A 505 -10.10 10.43 15.09
N GLU A 506 -11.19 10.86 15.77
CA GLU A 506 -11.12 11.87 16.82
C GLU A 506 -10.30 11.37 18.02
N GLY A 507 -10.49 10.10 18.42
CA GLY A 507 -9.69 9.47 19.44
C GLY A 507 -8.20 9.43 19.09
N GLU A 508 -7.88 9.09 17.84
CA GLU A 508 -6.49 9.12 17.33
C GLU A 508 -5.91 10.55 17.36
N ALA A 509 -6.70 11.54 16.97
CA ALA A 509 -6.27 12.94 17.03
C ALA A 509 -5.97 13.40 18.46
N GLN A 510 -6.78 12.96 19.45
CA GLN A 510 -6.53 13.25 20.85
C GLN A 510 -5.24 12.59 21.35
N ILE A 511 -4.95 11.37 20.92
CA ILE A 511 -3.72 10.67 21.25
C ILE A 511 -2.51 11.41 20.65
N ILE A 512 -2.60 11.82 19.38
CA ILE A 512 -1.55 12.62 18.74
C ILE A 512 -1.31 13.93 19.48
N PHE A 513 -2.38 14.60 19.90
CA PHE A 513 -2.29 15.80 20.71
C PHE A 513 -1.64 15.55 22.07
N GLY A 514 -2.03 14.47 22.76
CA GLY A 514 -1.42 14.05 24.02
C GLY A 514 0.08 13.77 23.87
N LYS A 515 0.48 13.08 22.80
CA LYS A 515 1.91 12.84 22.48
C LYS A 515 2.68 14.15 22.30
N SER A 516 2.05 15.14 21.65
CA SER A 516 2.67 16.47 21.50
C SER A 516 2.88 17.14 22.86
N GLN A 517 1.89 17.07 23.75
CA GLN A 517 2.03 17.63 25.09
C GLN A 517 3.13 16.95 25.91
N ILE A 518 3.27 15.62 25.77
CA ILE A 518 4.36 14.89 26.45
C ILE A 518 5.70 15.34 25.88
N ALA A 519 5.80 15.50 24.55
CA ALA A 519 7.02 15.99 23.92
C ALA A 519 7.41 17.39 24.42
N ASP A 520 6.43 18.29 24.54
CA ASP A 520 6.64 19.64 25.08
C ASP A 520 7.11 19.59 26.54
N LYS A 521 6.47 18.72 27.36
CA LYS A 521 6.86 18.54 28.75
C LYS A 521 8.23 17.87 28.91
N ARG A 522 8.59 16.94 28.01
CA ARG A 522 9.96 16.39 27.95
C ARG A 522 10.99 17.46 27.67
N ALA A 523 10.69 18.35 26.72
CA ALA A 523 11.57 19.47 26.42
C ALA A 523 11.72 20.43 27.60
N GLU A 524 10.64 20.66 28.40
CA GLU A 524 10.71 21.43 29.64
C GLU A 524 11.63 20.76 30.68
N LEU A 525 11.50 19.42 30.86
CA LEU A 525 12.36 18.67 31.78
C LEU A 525 13.82 18.63 31.30
N GLU A 526 14.02 18.50 29.98
CA GLU A 526 15.37 18.56 29.39
C GLU A 526 16.00 19.94 29.60
N ASN A 527 15.22 21.01 29.38
CA ASN A 527 15.65 22.37 29.68
C ASN A 527 15.95 22.57 31.18
N GLY A 528 15.11 21.99 32.07
CA GLY A 528 15.36 21.97 33.53
C GLY A 528 16.65 21.23 33.89
N SER A 529 16.92 20.09 33.24
CA SER A 529 18.16 19.34 33.38
C SER A 529 19.38 20.14 32.96
N MET A 530 19.26 20.87 31.83
CA MET A 530 20.33 21.76 31.38
C MET A 530 20.57 22.92 32.34
N ALA A 531 19.47 23.52 32.89
CA ALA A 531 19.62 24.59 33.89
C ALA A 531 20.27 24.10 35.19
N LEU A 532 19.99 22.87 35.64
CA LEU A 532 20.68 22.28 36.79
C LEU A 532 22.16 21.99 36.51
N SER A 533 22.46 21.55 35.26
CA SER A 533 23.87 21.37 34.83
C SER A 533 24.63 22.70 34.79
N GLU A 534 23.94 23.78 34.37
CA GLU A 534 24.50 25.12 34.37
C GLU A 534 24.67 25.64 35.81
N GLY A 535 23.74 25.33 36.73
CA GLY A 535 23.86 25.61 38.15
C GLY A 535 25.04 24.85 38.80
N GLU A 536 25.30 23.61 38.44
CA GLU A 536 26.50 22.85 38.82
C GLU A 536 27.79 23.56 38.34
N ALA A 537 27.79 24.02 37.09
CA ALA A 537 28.95 24.74 36.54
C ALA A 537 29.16 26.09 37.28
N GLN A 538 28.06 26.77 37.64
CA GLN A 538 28.14 28.02 38.45
C GLN A 538 28.57 27.76 39.88
N LEU A 539 28.17 26.64 40.49
CA LEU A 539 28.62 26.22 41.79
C LEU A 539 30.12 25.91 41.77
N ALA A 540 30.58 25.16 40.74
CA ALA A 540 31.99 24.88 40.54
C ALA A 540 32.81 26.16 40.34
N GLN A 541 32.23 27.14 39.61
CA GLN A 541 32.88 28.46 39.44
C GLN A 541 32.96 29.21 40.79
N LYS A 542 31.90 29.21 41.58
CA LYS A 542 31.90 29.81 42.93
C LYS A 542 32.87 29.11 43.87
N GLU A 543 32.96 27.77 43.83
CA GLU A 543 33.96 27.03 44.55
C GLU A 543 35.38 27.48 44.16
N GLN A 544 35.56 27.71 42.84
CA GLN A 544 36.85 28.19 42.34
C GLN A 544 37.15 29.66 42.75
N GLU A 545 36.11 30.52 42.72
CA GLU A 545 36.21 31.92 43.15
C GLU A 545 36.52 32.03 44.66
N THR A 546 35.86 31.17 45.47
CA THR A 546 36.13 31.13 46.89
C THR A 546 37.51 30.57 47.20
N ALA A 547 37.97 29.56 46.44
CA ALA A 547 39.35 29.08 46.52
C ALA A 547 40.39 30.17 46.19
N ALA A 548 40.02 31.06 45.23
CA ALA A 548 40.86 32.21 44.91
C ALA A 548 40.86 33.26 46.05
N GLN A 549 39.69 33.49 46.68
CA GLN A 549 39.63 34.41 47.84
C GLN A 549 40.41 33.89 49.06
N ILE A 550 40.39 32.57 49.31
CA ILE A 550 41.20 31.92 50.32
C ILE A 550 42.69 32.10 49.97
N LYS A 551 43.04 31.97 48.66
CA LYS A 551 44.40 32.20 48.16
C LYS A 551 44.88 33.62 48.44
N ASP A 552 44.03 34.65 48.16
CA ASP A 552 44.36 36.06 48.42
C ASP A 552 44.58 36.33 49.94
N GLY A 553 43.84 35.61 50.80
CA GLY A 553 44.06 35.65 52.26
C GLY A 553 45.40 35.01 52.70
N GLU A 554 45.83 33.98 51.97
CA GLU A 554 47.06 33.24 52.24
C GLU A 554 48.33 33.94 51.71
N GLU A 555 48.22 34.79 50.65
CA GLU A 555 49.32 35.60 50.17
C GLU A 555 49.84 36.57 51.24
N ASN A 556 49.01 36.86 52.26
CA ASN A 556 49.40 37.69 53.42
C ASN A 556 50.14 36.92 54.50
N LEU A 557 50.34 35.62 54.39
CA LEU A 557 50.88 34.76 55.46
C LEU A 557 52.39 34.44 55.35
N ALA A 558 53.17 35.12 54.58
CA ALA A 558 54.61 35.01 54.43
C ALA A 558 55.08 34.30 53.14
N GLU A 559 56.19 34.81 52.55
CA GLU A 559 56.80 34.36 51.28
C GLU A 559 57.01 32.84 51.11
N GLY A 560 57.01 32.11 52.18
CA GLY A 560 57.13 30.64 52.18
C GLY A 560 55.85 29.89 51.82
N ARG A 561 54.68 30.55 52.02
CA ARG A 561 53.38 29.96 51.85
C ARG A 561 52.87 30.05 50.37
N GLU A 562 53.35 31.11 49.67
CA GLU A 562 52.96 31.34 48.27
C GLU A 562 53.34 30.16 47.37
N LYS A 563 54.52 29.59 47.53
CA LYS A 563 54.96 28.43 46.74
C LYS A 563 54.18 27.15 47.04
N LEU A 564 53.79 26.97 48.29
CA LEU A 564 52.99 25.79 48.68
C LEU A 564 51.55 25.88 48.21
N LEU A 565 50.97 27.09 48.22
CA LEU A 565 49.68 27.34 47.66
C LEU A 565 49.63 27.23 46.13
N GLU A 566 50.70 27.74 45.48
CA GLU A 566 50.85 27.57 44.03
C GLU A 566 50.97 26.08 43.69
N GLY A 567 51.78 25.32 44.42
CA GLY A 567 51.88 23.87 44.23
C GLY A 567 50.61 23.09 44.66
N GLU A 568 49.92 23.55 45.75
CA GLU A 568 48.61 22.96 46.14
C GLU A 568 47.53 23.28 45.10
N THR A 569 47.57 24.50 44.48
CA THR A 569 46.64 24.85 43.42
C THR A 569 46.91 24.03 42.16
N GLU A 570 48.20 23.93 41.77
CA GLU A 570 48.61 23.08 40.65
C GLU A 570 48.26 21.60 40.87
N TYR A 571 48.43 21.11 42.13
CA TYR A 571 48.05 19.76 42.50
C TYR A 571 46.51 19.59 42.51
N ALA A 572 45.76 20.60 43.05
CA ALA A 572 44.31 20.55 43.11
C ALA A 572 43.68 20.63 41.71
N ASP A 573 44.24 21.51 40.85
CA ASP A 573 43.81 21.64 39.46
C ASP A 573 44.18 20.38 38.68
N GLY A 574 45.41 19.89 38.81
CA GLY A 574 45.82 18.63 38.18
C GLY A 574 45.04 17.42 38.66
N LYS A 575 44.73 17.39 40.00
CA LYS A 575 43.89 16.35 40.57
C LYS A 575 42.41 16.50 40.16
N ALA A 576 41.89 17.73 40.14
CA ALA A 576 40.52 17.99 39.68
C ALA A 576 40.39 17.68 38.19
N GLU A 577 41.35 18.08 37.36
CA GLU A 577 41.43 17.72 35.97
C GLU A 577 41.54 16.19 35.78
N TYR A 578 42.37 15.55 36.63
CA TYR A 578 42.49 14.09 36.65
C TYR A 578 41.13 13.43 37.05
N GLU A 579 40.49 13.91 38.14
CA GLU A 579 39.23 13.35 38.62
C GLU A 579 38.09 13.66 37.65
N GLU A 580 38.05 14.83 37.04
CA GLU A 580 37.08 15.22 36.01
C GLU A 580 37.32 14.38 34.75
N ASN A 581 38.56 14.32 34.23
CA ASN A 581 38.89 13.50 33.09
C ASN A 581 38.65 12.01 33.37
N LEU A 582 38.92 11.54 34.59
CA LEU A 582 38.63 10.15 34.99
C LEU A 582 37.12 9.90 35.12
N ALA A 583 36.33 10.87 35.60
CA ALA A 583 34.89 10.78 35.67
C ALA A 583 34.25 10.79 34.30
N ASP A 584 34.67 11.73 33.44
CA ASP A 584 34.23 11.83 32.02
C ASP A 584 34.64 10.58 31.24
N PHE A 585 35.88 10.09 31.49
CA PHE A 585 36.33 8.82 30.90
C PHE A 585 35.43 7.65 31.32
N ASN A 586 35.14 7.53 32.63
CA ASN A 586 34.27 6.45 33.12
C ASN A 586 32.83 6.59 32.60
N GLU A 587 32.32 7.82 32.49
CA GLU A 587 31.00 8.08 31.90
C GLU A 587 30.98 7.72 30.40
N THR A 588 31.98 8.18 29.66
CA THR A 588 32.15 7.86 28.23
C THR A 588 32.29 6.34 28.01
N ILE A 589 33.11 5.69 28.86
CA ILE A 589 33.27 4.25 28.81
C ILE A 589 31.97 3.53 29.14
N ALA A 590 31.22 3.99 30.15
CA ALA A 590 29.94 3.38 30.53
C ALA A 590 28.88 3.58 29.42
N GLU A 591 28.91 4.75 28.76
CA GLU A 591 28.06 5.01 27.62
C GLU A 591 28.42 4.12 26.43
N GLU A 592 29.73 3.98 26.14
CA GLU A 592 30.19 3.10 25.07
C GLU A 592 29.93 1.61 25.40
N GLU A 593 30.16 1.18 26.64
CA GLU A 593 29.76 -0.16 27.09
C GLU A 593 28.24 -0.37 26.96
N GLN A 594 27.44 0.66 27.28
CA GLN A 594 26.00 0.60 27.13
C GLN A 594 25.62 0.57 25.66
N LYS A 595 26.21 1.40 24.82
CA LYS A 595 26.01 1.35 23.36
C LYS A 595 26.33 -0.03 22.79
N ILE A 596 27.45 -0.62 23.23
CA ILE A 596 27.84 -1.97 22.81
C ILE A 596 26.84 -3.02 23.34
N ALA A 597 26.36 -2.85 24.58
CA ALA A 597 25.38 -3.74 25.18
C ALA A 597 23.99 -3.60 24.54
N ASP A 598 23.67 -2.40 24.09
CA ASP A 598 22.41 -2.06 23.43
C ASP A 598 22.44 -2.36 21.92
N ILE A 599 23.58 -2.83 21.39
CA ILE A 599 23.60 -3.35 20.01
C ILE A 599 22.68 -4.54 19.94
N ASP A 600 21.56 -4.35 19.30
CA ASP A 600 20.62 -5.41 19.05
C ASP A 600 21.24 -6.49 18.14
N MET A 601 20.78 -7.72 18.36
CA MET A 601 21.12 -8.82 17.47
C MET A 601 20.88 -8.42 16.02
N THR A 602 21.84 -8.65 15.17
CA THR A 602 21.70 -8.43 13.74
C THR A 602 20.43 -9.09 13.24
N GLN A 603 19.63 -8.35 12.50
CA GLN A 603 18.44 -8.88 11.86
C GLN A 603 18.52 -8.68 10.35
N TRP A 604 18.39 -9.78 9.64
CA TRP A 604 18.25 -9.75 8.20
C TRP A 604 16.79 -9.67 7.80
N TYR A 605 16.49 -8.75 6.93
CA TYR A 605 15.19 -8.64 6.27
C TYR A 605 15.36 -9.12 4.84
N VAL A 606 14.87 -10.32 4.59
CA VAL A 606 14.88 -10.92 3.26
C VAL A 606 13.59 -10.51 2.57
N GLN A 607 13.71 -9.79 1.49
CA GLN A 607 12.60 -9.20 0.78
C GLN A 607 12.66 -9.61 -0.68
N ASP A 608 11.52 -9.85 -1.28
CA ASP A 608 11.38 -10.06 -2.71
C ASP A 608 10.95 -8.74 -3.41
N ARG A 609 10.76 -8.81 -4.72
CA ARG A 609 10.30 -7.65 -5.51
C ARG A 609 8.98 -7.06 -5.04
N THR A 610 8.18 -7.78 -4.24
CA THR A 610 6.90 -7.26 -3.73
C THR A 610 7.08 -6.16 -2.69
N SER A 611 8.25 -6.03 -2.10
CA SER A 611 8.62 -4.92 -1.23
C SER A 611 8.78 -3.61 -2.00
N LEU A 612 9.09 -3.67 -3.30
CA LEU A 612 9.21 -2.51 -4.15
C LEU A 612 7.82 -1.97 -4.51
N SER A 613 7.57 -0.71 -4.14
CA SER A 613 6.27 -0.06 -4.37
C SER A 613 5.88 -0.05 -5.85
N GLY A 614 6.82 0.23 -6.74
CA GLY A 614 6.60 0.23 -8.18
C GLY A 614 6.18 -1.14 -8.71
N TYR A 615 6.87 -2.20 -8.32
CA TYR A 615 6.54 -3.57 -8.71
C TYR A 615 5.16 -4.00 -8.17
N ALA A 616 4.91 -3.75 -6.89
CA ALA A 616 3.64 -4.08 -6.23
C ALA A 616 2.46 -3.29 -6.82
N ASN A 617 2.65 -2.00 -7.14
CA ASN A 617 1.65 -1.15 -7.77
C ASN A 617 1.28 -1.66 -9.18
N VAL A 618 2.28 -2.00 -10.01
CA VAL A 618 2.03 -2.58 -11.34
C VAL A 618 1.21 -3.88 -11.22
N LYS A 619 1.56 -4.75 -10.27
CA LYS A 619 0.82 -6.00 -9.98
C LYS A 619 -0.64 -5.71 -9.61
N SER A 620 -0.83 -4.79 -8.66
CA SER A 620 -2.13 -4.41 -8.11
C SER A 620 -3.01 -3.68 -9.15
N ASP A 621 -2.43 -2.73 -9.89
CA ASP A 621 -3.17 -1.96 -10.88
C ASP A 621 -3.59 -2.84 -12.07
N ALA A 622 -2.69 -3.70 -12.53
CA ALA A 622 -3.03 -4.69 -13.55
C ALA A 622 -4.14 -5.64 -13.06
N ALA A 623 -4.08 -6.11 -11.82
CA ALA A 623 -5.13 -6.96 -11.23
C ALA A 623 -6.47 -6.21 -11.10
N SER A 624 -6.43 -4.93 -10.72
CA SER A 624 -7.61 -4.08 -10.61
C SER A 624 -8.29 -3.88 -11.97
N ILE A 625 -7.51 -3.62 -13.01
CA ILE A 625 -8.02 -3.49 -14.38
C ILE A 625 -8.54 -4.84 -14.88
N GLU A 626 -7.88 -5.94 -14.56
CA GLU A 626 -8.33 -7.30 -14.91
C GLU A 626 -9.68 -7.63 -14.26
N ALA A 627 -9.87 -7.24 -13.00
CA ALA A 627 -11.15 -7.39 -12.31
C ALA A 627 -12.27 -6.59 -13.01
N ILE A 628 -11.98 -5.32 -13.35
CA ILE A 628 -12.88 -4.47 -14.16
C ILE A 628 -13.12 -5.12 -15.52
N GLY A 629 -12.05 -5.61 -16.17
CA GLY A 629 -12.09 -6.30 -17.45
C GLY A 629 -12.87 -7.62 -17.45
N THR A 630 -13.23 -8.13 -16.29
CA THR A 630 -14.08 -9.30 -16.12
C THR A 630 -15.54 -8.90 -15.93
N VAL A 631 -15.81 -7.93 -15.06
CA VAL A 631 -17.18 -7.52 -14.69
C VAL A 631 -17.84 -6.69 -15.80
N PHE A 632 -17.15 -5.69 -16.33
CA PHE A 632 -17.73 -4.79 -17.34
C PHE A 632 -18.16 -5.49 -18.63
N PRO A 633 -17.33 -6.34 -19.23
CA PRO A 633 -17.76 -7.08 -20.42
C PRO A 633 -18.96 -7.98 -20.17
N MET A 634 -19.08 -8.57 -18.98
CA MET A 634 -20.24 -9.39 -18.63
C MET A 634 -21.55 -8.58 -18.71
N VAL A 635 -21.54 -7.36 -18.19
CA VAL A 635 -22.70 -6.45 -18.32
C VAL A 635 -22.98 -6.14 -19.79
N PHE A 636 -21.94 -5.82 -20.59
CA PHE A 636 -22.12 -5.58 -22.02
C PHE A 636 -22.64 -6.79 -22.77
N PHE A 637 -22.23 -8.01 -22.40
CA PHE A 637 -22.77 -9.23 -23.00
C PHE A 637 -24.25 -9.44 -22.66
N VAL A 638 -24.65 -9.18 -21.42
CA VAL A 638 -26.08 -9.22 -21.04
C VAL A 638 -26.87 -8.21 -21.86
N VAL A 639 -26.38 -6.99 -21.99
CA VAL A 639 -27.00 -5.94 -22.82
C VAL A 639 -27.04 -6.37 -24.30
N ALA A 640 -25.95 -6.95 -24.81
CA ALA A 640 -25.89 -7.45 -26.17
C ALA A 640 -26.92 -8.54 -26.45
N ILE A 641 -27.10 -9.46 -25.50
CA ILE A 641 -28.13 -10.52 -25.56
C ILE A 641 -29.53 -9.89 -25.61
N LEU A 642 -29.80 -8.96 -24.69
CA LEU A 642 -31.11 -8.28 -24.61
C LEU A 642 -31.42 -7.49 -25.90
N ILE A 643 -30.45 -6.72 -26.39
CA ILE A 643 -30.61 -5.96 -27.63
C ILE A 643 -30.76 -6.90 -28.83
N SER A 644 -29.97 -7.96 -28.87
CA SER A 644 -30.06 -8.96 -29.94
C SER A 644 -31.42 -9.66 -29.92
N LEU A 645 -31.87 -10.09 -28.74
CA LEU A 645 -33.16 -10.73 -28.57
C LEU A 645 -34.29 -9.81 -28.98
N THR A 646 -34.33 -8.58 -28.43
CA THR A 646 -35.34 -7.58 -28.76
C THR A 646 -35.34 -7.25 -30.28
N THR A 647 -34.14 -7.11 -30.86
CA THR A 647 -33.99 -6.80 -32.26
C THR A 647 -34.49 -7.94 -33.15
N ILE A 648 -34.13 -9.19 -32.81
CA ILE A 648 -34.52 -10.38 -33.54
C ILE A 648 -36.00 -10.61 -33.37
N THR A 649 -36.57 -10.51 -32.18
CA THR A 649 -38.02 -10.66 -31.89
C THR A 649 -38.78 -9.65 -32.74
N ARG A 650 -38.42 -8.38 -32.69
CA ARG A 650 -39.05 -7.33 -33.52
C ARG A 650 -38.93 -7.59 -35.02
N MET A 651 -37.77 -8.09 -35.44
CA MET A 651 -37.53 -8.41 -36.85
C MET A 651 -38.41 -9.62 -37.31
N VAL A 652 -38.61 -10.60 -36.44
CA VAL A 652 -39.51 -11.75 -36.67
C VAL A 652 -40.95 -11.31 -36.68
N GLU A 653 -41.38 -10.45 -35.76
CA GLU A 653 -42.70 -9.89 -35.70
C GLU A 653 -43.05 -9.08 -36.97
N GLU A 654 -42.15 -8.18 -37.38
CA GLU A 654 -42.30 -7.38 -38.60
C GLU A 654 -42.34 -8.26 -39.87
N ALA A 655 -41.65 -9.39 -39.84
CA ALA A 655 -41.57 -10.34 -40.95
C ALA A 655 -42.66 -11.43 -40.90
N ARG A 656 -43.59 -11.38 -39.93
CA ARG A 656 -44.60 -12.44 -39.69
C ARG A 656 -45.39 -12.83 -40.94
N GLY A 657 -45.84 -11.83 -41.74
CA GLY A 657 -46.51 -12.09 -43.00
C GLY A 657 -45.62 -12.82 -44.03
N LEU A 658 -44.35 -12.42 -44.10
CA LEU A 658 -43.36 -13.05 -44.98
C LEU A 658 -43.03 -14.48 -44.53
N ILE A 659 -42.94 -14.71 -43.24
CA ILE A 659 -42.73 -16.05 -42.62
C ILE A 659 -43.91 -16.96 -42.98
N GLY A 660 -45.12 -16.47 -42.89
CA GLY A 660 -46.34 -17.19 -43.34
C GLY A 660 -46.26 -17.57 -44.81
N THR A 661 -45.80 -16.65 -45.66
CA THR A 661 -45.61 -16.89 -47.10
C THR A 661 -44.54 -17.96 -47.35
N TYR A 662 -43.41 -17.93 -46.61
CA TYR A 662 -42.36 -18.96 -46.72
C TYR A 662 -42.87 -20.33 -46.28
N LYS A 663 -43.67 -20.43 -45.22
CA LYS A 663 -44.29 -21.66 -44.78
C LYS A 663 -45.27 -22.18 -45.82
N ALA A 664 -46.05 -21.31 -46.43
CA ALA A 664 -46.96 -21.68 -47.52
C ALA A 664 -46.24 -22.17 -48.77
N LEU A 665 -45.00 -21.68 -49.03
CA LEU A 665 -44.12 -22.14 -50.10
C LEU A 665 -43.35 -23.42 -49.77
N GLY A 666 -43.54 -24.03 -48.58
CA GLY A 666 -42.93 -25.32 -48.21
C GLY A 666 -41.57 -25.21 -47.55
N PHE A 667 -41.12 -24.01 -47.10
CA PHE A 667 -39.88 -23.89 -46.35
C PHE A 667 -40.07 -24.45 -44.92
N THR A 668 -39.09 -25.20 -44.45
CA THR A 668 -39.06 -25.75 -43.11
C THR A 668 -38.78 -24.67 -42.09
N ASP A 669 -39.23 -24.86 -40.86
CA ASP A 669 -38.92 -23.95 -39.72
C ASP A 669 -37.41 -23.77 -39.52
N ARG A 670 -36.60 -24.80 -39.80
CA ARG A 670 -35.14 -24.73 -39.74
C ARG A 670 -34.58 -23.79 -40.79
N GLU A 671 -35.11 -23.79 -41.98
CA GLU A 671 -34.63 -22.91 -43.06
C GLU A 671 -35.04 -21.45 -42.78
N ILE A 672 -36.25 -21.23 -42.25
CA ILE A 672 -36.73 -19.89 -41.90
C ILE A 672 -35.87 -19.33 -40.73
N ARG A 673 -35.66 -20.13 -39.70
CA ARG A 673 -34.79 -19.73 -38.56
C ARG A 673 -33.38 -19.44 -38.97
N ARG A 674 -32.82 -20.18 -39.92
CA ARG A 674 -31.46 -19.98 -40.45
C ARG A 674 -31.22 -18.55 -40.94
N LYS A 675 -32.21 -17.88 -41.50
CA LYS A 675 -32.10 -16.49 -41.98
C LYS A 675 -31.78 -15.54 -40.82
N TYR A 676 -32.52 -15.64 -39.73
CA TYR A 676 -32.34 -14.80 -38.52
C TYR A 676 -31.07 -15.16 -37.78
N LEU A 677 -30.78 -16.45 -37.71
CA LEU A 677 -29.54 -16.94 -37.13
C LEU A 677 -28.31 -16.45 -37.87
N VAL A 678 -28.30 -16.55 -39.21
CA VAL A 678 -27.18 -16.05 -40.05
C VAL A 678 -27.04 -14.54 -39.91
N TYR A 679 -28.15 -13.80 -39.78
CA TYR A 679 -28.11 -12.37 -39.57
C TYR A 679 -27.44 -12.02 -38.24
N ALA A 680 -27.86 -12.66 -37.16
CA ALA A 680 -27.31 -12.45 -35.83
C ALA A 680 -25.83 -12.89 -35.77
N CYS A 681 -25.53 -14.10 -36.27
CA CYS A 681 -24.18 -14.62 -36.30
C CYS A 681 -23.25 -13.74 -37.15
N ALA A 682 -23.69 -13.27 -38.31
CA ALA A 682 -22.88 -12.40 -39.15
C ALA A 682 -22.57 -11.07 -38.45
N ALA A 683 -23.57 -10.47 -37.75
CA ALA A 683 -23.35 -9.24 -37.01
C ALA A 683 -22.41 -9.47 -35.81
N SER A 684 -22.61 -10.55 -35.05
CA SER A 684 -21.79 -10.87 -33.87
C SER A 684 -20.37 -11.31 -34.25
N VAL A 685 -20.20 -12.13 -35.30
CA VAL A 685 -18.86 -12.54 -35.76
C VAL A 685 -18.08 -11.34 -36.28
N SER A 686 -18.72 -10.53 -37.15
CA SER A 686 -18.05 -9.32 -37.66
C SER A 686 -17.75 -8.33 -36.53
N GLY A 687 -18.68 -8.18 -35.57
CA GLY A 687 -18.49 -7.39 -34.37
C GLY A 687 -17.38 -7.95 -33.47
N GLY A 688 -17.31 -9.27 -33.32
CA GLY A 688 -16.27 -9.93 -32.54
C GLY A 688 -14.87 -9.77 -33.17
N ILE A 689 -14.76 -9.92 -34.49
CA ILE A 689 -13.49 -9.73 -35.18
C ILE A 689 -13.04 -8.27 -35.08
N LEU A 690 -13.93 -7.32 -35.35
CA LEU A 690 -13.62 -5.90 -35.25
C LEU A 690 -13.36 -5.50 -33.78
N GLY A 691 -14.11 -6.07 -32.82
CA GLY A 691 -13.91 -5.86 -31.40
C GLY A 691 -12.54 -6.34 -30.94
N ASN A 692 -12.10 -7.51 -31.41
CA ASN A 692 -10.73 -7.99 -31.14
C ASN A 692 -9.66 -7.06 -31.72
N VAL A 693 -9.80 -6.63 -32.99
CA VAL A 693 -8.84 -5.71 -33.59
C VAL A 693 -8.79 -4.38 -32.80
N CYS A 694 -9.94 -3.81 -32.47
CA CYS A 694 -10.01 -2.59 -31.68
C CYS A 694 -9.49 -2.83 -30.26
N GLY A 695 -9.81 -3.97 -29.63
CA GLY A 695 -9.40 -4.33 -28.30
C GLY A 695 -7.89 -4.50 -28.19
N PHE A 696 -7.26 -5.21 -29.10
CA PHE A 696 -5.80 -5.44 -29.04
C PHE A 696 -4.95 -4.24 -29.48
N VAL A 697 -5.50 -3.28 -30.19
CA VAL A 697 -4.72 -2.15 -30.73
C VAL A 697 -5.09 -0.85 -30.01
N LEU A 698 -6.36 -0.54 -29.92
CA LEU A 698 -6.82 0.79 -29.51
C LEU A 698 -6.94 0.94 -28.00
N LEU A 699 -7.41 -0.09 -27.31
CA LEU A 699 -7.55 -0.04 -25.85
C LEU A 699 -6.20 -0.07 -25.11
N PRO A 700 -5.28 -0.97 -25.43
CA PRO A 700 -3.96 -0.94 -24.81
C PRO A 700 -3.25 0.40 -25.01
N GLU A 701 -3.28 0.96 -26.21
CA GLU A 701 -2.67 2.26 -26.49
C GLU A 701 -3.25 3.40 -25.63
N ILE A 702 -4.57 3.42 -25.42
CA ILE A 702 -5.20 4.41 -24.54
C ILE A 702 -4.79 4.20 -23.10
N ILE A 703 -4.74 2.95 -22.65
CA ILE A 703 -4.39 2.58 -21.27
C ILE A 703 -2.92 2.89 -21.00
N PHE A 704 -2.03 2.60 -21.96
CA PHE A 704 -0.61 2.90 -21.83
C PHE A 704 -0.33 4.39 -21.68
N ARG A 705 -1.08 5.25 -22.36
CA ARG A 705 -0.99 6.71 -22.15
C ARG A 705 -1.38 7.14 -20.73
N ILE A 706 -2.24 6.37 -20.08
CA ILE A 706 -2.55 6.59 -18.65
C ILE A 706 -1.38 6.08 -17.81
N PHE A 707 -0.85 4.91 -18.15
CA PHE A 707 0.29 4.35 -17.42
C PHE A 707 1.57 5.17 -17.57
N ASP A 708 1.81 5.85 -18.70
CA ASP A 708 2.89 6.82 -18.86
C ASP A 708 2.84 7.96 -17.81
N THR A 709 1.64 8.26 -17.31
CA THR A 709 1.51 9.23 -16.22
C THR A 709 1.74 8.63 -14.83
N MET A 710 1.78 7.30 -14.73
CA MET A 710 1.90 6.57 -13.46
C MET A 710 3.26 5.91 -13.28
N TYR A 711 3.87 5.46 -14.37
CA TYR A 711 5.10 4.68 -14.38
C TYR A 711 6.10 5.21 -15.42
N LEU A 712 7.36 5.03 -15.13
CA LEU A 712 8.49 5.51 -15.95
C LEU A 712 9.02 4.42 -16.89
N PHE A 713 8.17 3.57 -17.44
CA PHE A 713 8.63 2.56 -18.41
C PHE A 713 8.98 3.22 -19.75
N PRO A 714 10.17 2.93 -20.31
CA PRO A 714 10.61 3.52 -21.58
C PRO A 714 9.80 3.03 -22.79
N GLU A 715 9.26 1.82 -22.73
CA GLU A 715 8.51 1.20 -23.82
C GLU A 715 7.40 0.29 -23.26
N TYR A 716 6.24 0.31 -23.89
CA TYR A 716 5.17 -0.66 -23.67
C TYR A 716 5.08 -1.62 -24.84
N LEU A 717 5.14 -2.91 -24.57
CA LEU A 717 5.17 -3.97 -25.55
C LEU A 717 3.77 -4.57 -25.77
N LEU A 718 3.26 -4.47 -26.98
CA LEU A 718 1.98 -5.08 -27.35
C LEU A 718 2.17 -6.55 -27.72
N ARG A 719 1.42 -7.46 -27.07
CA ARG A 719 1.38 -8.88 -27.39
C ARG A 719 0.04 -9.26 -27.99
N PHE A 720 0.08 -9.82 -29.19
CA PHE A 720 -1.12 -10.39 -29.78
C PHE A 720 -1.42 -11.77 -29.18
N MET A 721 -2.55 -11.89 -28.48
CA MET A 721 -2.97 -13.12 -27.79
C MET A 721 -4.13 -13.79 -28.51
N PRO A 722 -3.87 -14.64 -29.50
CA PRO A 722 -4.92 -15.21 -30.37
C PRO A 722 -5.92 -16.07 -29.58
N LEU A 723 -5.48 -16.75 -28.52
CA LEU A 723 -6.36 -17.59 -27.68
C LEU A 723 -7.39 -16.76 -26.92
N LEU A 724 -7.01 -15.59 -26.42
CA LEU A 724 -7.90 -14.67 -25.73
C LEU A 724 -8.95 -14.11 -26.69
N GLY A 725 -8.53 -13.71 -27.90
CA GLY A 725 -9.41 -13.25 -28.96
C GLY A 725 -10.37 -14.33 -29.45
N CYS A 726 -9.90 -15.54 -29.69
CA CYS A 726 -10.74 -16.68 -30.05
C CYS A 726 -11.72 -17.07 -28.96
N GLY A 727 -11.29 -17.02 -27.66
CA GLY A 727 -12.15 -17.28 -26.51
C GLY A 727 -13.29 -16.27 -26.42
N ALA A 728 -13.00 -14.98 -26.56
CA ALA A 728 -14.00 -13.91 -26.54
C ALA A 728 -15.05 -14.06 -27.67
N VAL A 729 -14.62 -14.37 -28.89
CA VAL A 729 -15.53 -14.63 -30.03
C VAL A 729 -16.35 -15.89 -29.79
N SER A 730 -15.77 -16.96 -29.24
CA SER A 730 -16.46 -18.20 -28.91
C SER A 730 -17.52 -17.99 -27.83
N TYR A 731 -17.21 -17.21 -26.80
CA TYR A 731 -18.17 -16.88 -25.72
C TYR A 731 -19.38 -16.11 -26.26
N THR A 732 -19.18 -15.17 -27.20
CA THR A 732 -20.29 -14.47 -27.84
C THR A 732 -21.17 -15.39 -28.68
N HIS A 733 -20.61 -16.47 -29.24
CA HIS A 733 -21.36 -17.49 -29.96
C HIS A 733 -22.19 -18.41 -29.05
N LEU A 734 -21.65 -18.76 -27.89
CA LEU A 734 -22.34 -19.64 -26.91
C LEU A 734 -23.49 -18.92 -26.20
N THR A 735 -23.41 -17.60 -26.06
CA THR A 735 -24.42 -16.78 -25.37
C THR A 735 -25.55 -16.31 -26.30
N LEU A 736 -25.38 -16.41 -27.64
CA LEU A 736 -26.50 -16.20 -28.53
C LEU A 736 -27.53 -17.35 -28.35
N PRO A 737 -28.82 -17.06 -28.26
CA PRO A 737 -29.85 -18.08 -28.03
C PRO A 737 -29.95 -19.02 -29.24
N THR A 738 -29.06 -20.01 -29.28
CA THR A 738 -29.05 -21.05 -30.34
C THR A 738 -29.93 -22.23 -29.98
N ASN A 739 -30.52 -22.26 -28.78
CA ASN A 739 -31.31 -23.39 -28.30
C ASN A 739 -32.69 -23.03 -27.76
N ARG A 740 -33.65 -23.47 -28.46
CA ARG A 740 -34.96 -24.00 -28.04
C ARG A 740 -36.21 -23.14 -28.00
N GLU A 741 -36.21 -21.83 -28.12
CA GLU A 741 -37.49 -21.13 -28.07
C GLU A 741 -37.62 -20.02 -29.11
N VAL A 742 -37.75 -20.40 -30.40
CA VAL A 742 -38.40 -19.60 -31.46
C VAL A 742 -39.36 -20.44 -32.24
#